data_40567c59b7479e909fc7a1e4ca4d2dc9
#
_entry.id   40567c59b7479e909fc7a1e4ca4d2dc9
#
_cell.length_a   1.000
_cell.length_b   1.000
_cell.length_c   1.000
_cell.angle_alpha   90.00
_cell.angle_beta   90.00
_cell.angle_gamma   90.00
#
_symmetry.space_group_name_H-M   'P 1'
#
loop_
_entity.id
_entity.type
_entity.pdbx_description
1 polymer ?
#
loop_
_entity_poly.entity_id
_entity_poly.type
_entity_poly.pdbx_seq_one_letter_code
_entity_poly.pdbx_strand_id
1 'polypeptide(L)'
;MAVNNLTVTNDLADAKDRIGDNPERMLGRGLNQPFNPSNSGARKLLSTAQADQTVPIKEPEVPIVGTGYEIRYGDLSSSIIKAEGDYKVLRIIDKYSFKPRYHYWTIMYDKTNCIYKMIETKSFKHISEKHGYHYNTDFMDSVNEGESIPQGTILRKSTSYDEYNNRMDGANALCLYAGTERNTEDSIIVCEDVRRKYGTTHFRSTGFPINHNCRLLNKYGDDDEWKSFPDIGEMVKSGIFCSIREAHKGEELYTLSYNRLKESFPSDDDIIMPGRVVSIDVRSNDPAALNSFYNVQLKKYYDESIRVANEFVSAVDNILQNDPNAVLSDELKDMHYLQRRILRGDHFINEGKEPNNVYLEVTIEEDVLLEIGDKLADRYGGKGVVSLFLPAELMPKIDGVTVDMIINQATCVNRLNPGQLFEMELTNISNSIVKFIVDNKLSTKEAVEMILKFYSVASPVQYEYFKDYTAKLYSRDPDLLDFLIHSIIQDEYIYLSVRPILDNMTEDKLETLYDMFPFVDQKYLDITLLDSNGNLRQVKSRRKAIASKKYMYRLKQFSEEKFSATSLSATNIKNLNAKSKSFKKYKSFHSNTPIAQGSMESDDLSSIGQEMVITNLMINSVSPIGRRLMKEALVGDPFALDIQLNDDASNRNVEILNAYQKTKGVALVFNKVRRKVKQLVRRTVPVAHPKQLARRVQDSPETIKAVADDIRKQNNREVQDLVMRNLVSDKKK
;
A
#
# COMPACT_ATOMS: atom_id res chain seq x y z
N MET A 1 7.24 19.87 -21.72
CA MET A 1 8.08 19.64 -20.52
C MET A 1 8.97 20.83 -20.15
N ALA A 2 9.65 21.51 -21.05
CA ALA A 2 10.32 22.79 -20.74
C ALA A 2 9.38 23.87 -20.14
N VAL A 3 8.09 23.76 -20.39
CA VAL A 3 7.04 24.65 -19.90
C VAL A 3 6.90 24.60 -18.38
N ASN A 4 7.07 23.43 -17.75
CA ASN A 4 6.88 23.26 -16.29
C ASN A 4 7.98 23.96 -15.47
N ASN A 5 9.23 23.99 -15.97
CA ASN A 5 10.35 24.58 -15.24
C ASN A 5 10.20 26.09 -15.01
N LEU A 6 9.70 26.81 -16.03
CA LEU A 6 9.51 28.26 -15.91
C LEU A 6 8.36 28.62 -14.98
N THR A 7 7.31 27.79 -14.96
CA THR A 7 6.17 28.01 -14.07
C THR A 7 6.60 27.91 -12.61
N VAL A 8 7.40 26.88 -12.28
CA VAL A 8 7.93 26.71 -10.92
C VAL A 8 8.81 27.87 -10.49
N THR A 9 9.70 28.34 -11.39
CA THR A 9 10.61 29.44 -11.07
C THR A 9 9.85 30.73 -10.75
N ASN A 10 8.83 31.05 -11.57
CA ASN A 10 8.02 32.24 -11.34
C ASN A 10 7.13 32.08 -10.08
N ASP A 11 6.54 30.92 -9.89
CA ASP A 11 5.71 30.66 -8.70
C ASP A 11 6.52 30.73 -7.41
N LEU A 12 7.78 30.26 -7.43
CA LEU A 12 8.69 30.39 -6.29
C LEU A 12 9.04 31.85 -5.97
N ALA A 13 9.29 32.67 -7.01
CA ALA A 13 9.57 34.09 -6.81
C ALA A 13 8.37 34.80 -6.17
N ASP A 14 7.17 34.61 -6.76
CA ASP A 14 5.94 35.22 -6.27
C ASP A 14 5.52 34.67 -4.91
N ALA A 15 5.80 33.38 -4.63
CA ALA A 15 5.50 32.78 -3.35
C ALA A 15 6.40 33.28 -2.23
N LYS A 16 7.66 33.63 -2.51
CA LYS A 16 8.58 34.26 -1.54
C LYS A 16 8.02 35.59 -1.02
N ASP A 17 7.45 36.39 -1.90
CA ASP A 17 6.87 37.67 -1.51
C ASP A 17 5.64 37.52 -0.59
N ARG A 18 4.93 36.41 -0.68
CA ARG A 18 3.72 36.15 0.10
C ARG A 18 3.94 35.36 1.38
N ILE A 19 4.82 34.38 1.37
CA ILE A 19 5.00 33.39 2.46
C ILE A 19 6.43 33.29 2.98
N GLY A 20 7.34 34.15 2.50
CA GLY A 20 8.73 34.23 2.95
C GLY A 20 9.70 33.40 2.11
N ASP A 21 10.94 33.33 2.58
CA ASP A 21 12.08 32.86 1.76
C ASP A 21 12.10 31.35 1.41
N ASN A 22 11.19 30.55 1.95
CA ASN A 22 11.24 29.10 1.79
C ASN A 22 9.85 28.43 1.73
N PRO A 23 9.09 28.67 0.66
CA PRO A 23 7.73 28.13 0.51
C PRO A 23 7.68 26.60 0.56
N GLU A 24 8.69 25.90 0.04
CA GLU A 24 8.76 24.45 0.07
C GLU A 24 8.86 23.91 1.50
N ARG A 25 9.58 24.59 2.37
CA ARG A 25 9.69 24.21 3.78
C ARG A 25 8.40 24.44 4.55
N MET A 26 7.66 25.49 4.20
CA MET A 26 6.42 25.85 4.90
C MET A 26 5.22 25.04 4.43
N LEU A 27 5.08 24.85 3.13
CA LEU A 27 3.89 24.23 2.51
C LEU A 27 4.12 22.76 2.16
N GLY A 28 5.37 22.33 1.99
CA GLY A 28 5.72 20.96 1.70
C GLY A 28 4.87 20.39 0.54
N ARG A 29 4.35 19.20 0.74
CA ARG A 29 3.50 18.50 -0.24
C ARG A 29 2.18 19.22 -0.60
N GLY A 30 1.81 20.27 0.14
CA GLY A 30 0.68 21.13 -0.20
C GLY A 30 0.84 21.88 -1.53
N LEU A 31 2.08 22.05 -2.00
CA LEU A 31 2.37 22.65 -3.29
C LEU A 31 2.03 21.74 -4.50
N ASN A 32 1.79 20.46 -4.29
CA ASN A 32 1.30 19.55 -5.33
C ASN A 32 -0.22 19.57 -5.51
N GLN A 33 -0.91 20.47 -4.82
CA GLN A 33 -2.36 20.63 -4.88
C GLN A 33 -2.74 21.77 -5.84
N PRO A 34 -3.20 21.49 -7.07
CA PRO A 34 -3.73 22.53 -7.95
C PRO A 34 -4.98 23.17 -7.32
N PHE A 35 -5.30 24.41 -7.70
CA PHE A 35 -6.48 25.13 -7.22
C PHE A 35 -6.63 25.18 -5.70
N ASN A 36 -5.49 25.24 -4.98
CA ASN A 36 -5.49 25.28 -3.52
C ASN A 36 -6.44 26.32 -2.94
N PRO A 37 -6.52 27.59 -3.44
CA PRO A 37 -7.43 28.60 -2.89
C PRO A 37 -8.91 28.21 -2.94
N SER A 38 -9.32 27.38 -3.89
CA SER A 38 -10.70 26.98 -4.10
C SER A 38 -11.22 25.95 -3.11
N ASN A 39 -10.33 25.29 -2.35
CA ASN A 39 -10.72 24.21 -1.45
C ASN A 39 -10.83 24.69 0.01
N SER A 40 -11.64 24.01 0.80
CA SER A 40 -11.74 24.29 2.24
C SER A 40 -10.43 24.02 2.97
N GLY A 41 -10.12 24.76 4.05
CA GLY A 41 -8.86 24.62 4.80
C GLY A 41 -8.63 23.21 5.34
N ALA A 42 -9.69 22.55 5.82
CA ALA A 42 -9.61 21.16 6.28
C ALA A 42 -9.19 20.19 5.16
N ARG A 43 -9.69 20.40 3.92
CA ARG A 43 -9.35 19.54 2.77
C ARG A 43 -7.93 19.77 2.28
N LYS A 44 -7.43 21.00 2.35
CA LYS A 44 -6.02 21.31 2.06
C LYS A 44 -5.08 20.54 2.98
N LEU A 45 -5.33 20.55 4.27
CA LEU A 45 -4.56 19.82 5.26
C LEU A 45 -4.63 18.29 5.03
N LEU A 46 -5.84 17.77 4.77
CA LEU A 46 -6.00 16.35 4.48
C LEU A 46 -5.28 15.92 3.20
N SER A 47 -5.30 16.75 2.15
CA SER A 47 -4.56 16.48 0.91
C SER A 47 -3.06 16.33 1.16
N THR A 48 -2.46 17.24 1.93
CA THR A 48 -1.04 17.15 2.30
C THR A 48 -0.74 15.88 3.08
N ALA A 49 -1.56 15.56 4.10
CA ALA A 49 -1.39 14.34 4.89
C ALA A 49 -1.58 13.05 4.08
N GLN A 50 -2.48 13.06 3.09
CA GLN A 50 -2.69 11.93 2.18
C GLN A 50 -1.52 11.77 1.21
N ALA A 51 -0.97 12.87 0.70
CA ALA A 51 0.19 12.85 -0.17
C ALA A 51 1.43 12.22 0.53
N ASP A 52 1.58 12.39 1.84
CA ASP A 52 2.63 11.73 2.63
C ASP A 52 2.38 10.23 2.85
N GLN A 53 1.16 9.77 2.60
CA GLN A 53 0.78 8.36 2.72
C GLN A 53 0.74 7.64 1.38
N THR A 54 1.13 8.28 0.28
CA THR A 54 1.17 7.64 -1.04
C THR A 54 2.21 6.54 -1.09
N VAL A 55 1.91 5.50 -1.84
CA VAL A 55 2.86 4.43 -2.16
C VAL A 55 3.14 4.42 -3.65
N PRO A 56 4.36 4.06 -4.07
CA PRO A 56 4.67 3.87 -5.48
C PRO A 56 3.73 2.85 -6.12
N ILE A 57 3.16 3.19 -7.26
CA ILE A 57 2.32 2.29 -8.04
C ILE A 57 3.10 1.71 -9.22
N LYS A 58 2.58 0.67 -9.85
CA LYS A 58 3.27 -0.04 -10.95
C LYS A 58 3.38 0.78 -12.22
N GLU A 59 2.36 1.54 -12.56
CA GLU A 59 2.30 2.35 -13.77
C GLU A 59 2.00 3.80 -13.39
N PRO A 60 3.00 4.50 -12.81
CA PRO A 60 2.83 5.89 -12.42
C PRO A 60 2.86 6.82 -13.63
N GLU A 61 2.09 7.90 -13.58
CA GLU A 61 1.99 8.90 -14.64
C GLU A 61 2.20 10.31 -14.08
N VAL A 62 2.65 11.21 -14.94
CA VAL A 62 2.65 12.64 -14.65
C VAL A 62 1.21 13.16 -14.64
N PRO A 63 0.81 14.01 -13.69
CA PRO A 63 -0.53 14.58 -13.71
C PRO A 63 -0.75 15.48 -14.92
N ILE A 64 -1.90 15.32 -15.60
CA ILE A 64 -2.29 16.17 -16.74
C ILE A 64 -2.43 17.62 -16.28
N VAL A 65 -3.06 17.85 -15.11
CA VAL A 65 -3.11 19.15 -14.45
C VAL A 65 -2.08 19.15 -13.33
N GLY A 66 -0.84 19.53 -13.62
CA GLY A 66 0.26 19.63 -12.68
C GLY A 66 0.34 20.99 -11.99
N THR A 67 1.30 21.14 -11.10
CA THR A 67 1.60 22.41 -10.42
C THR A 67 2.96 22.97 -10.81
N GLY A 68 3.78 22.14 -11.49
CA GLY A 68 5.19 22.44 -11.80
C GLY A 68 6.13 22.12 -10.63
N TYR A 69 5.61 21.85 -9.42
CA TYR A 69 6.44 21.42 -8.29
C TYR A 69 6.85 19.96 -8.37
N GLU A 70 6.25 19.17 -9.24
CA GLU A 70 6.60 17.78 -9.49
C GLU A 70 8.08 17.61 -9.83
N ILE A 71 8.63 18.50 -10.68
CA ILE A 71 10.06 18.51 -11.02
C ILE A 71 10.91 19.00 -9.86
N ARG A 72 10.43 19.99 -9.10
CA ARG A 72 11.17 20.51 -7.94
C ARG A 72 11.33 19.45 -6.84
N TYR A 73 10.31 18.62 -6.63
CA TYR A 73 10.42 17.48 -5.73
C TYR A 73 11.40 16.41 -6.24
N GLY A 74 11.49 16.23 -7.55
CA GLY A 74 12.51 15.38 -8.16
C GLY A 74 13.92 15.89 -7.88
N ASP A 75 14.16 17.18 -8.05
CA ASP A 75 15.47 17.79 -7.79
C ASP A 75 15.90 17.71 -6.33
N LEU A 76 14.96 17.80 -5.41
CA LEU A 76 15.20 17.73 -3.95
C LEU A 76 15.17 16.30 -3.41
N SER A 77 14.85 15.31 -4.22
CA SER A 77 14.63 13.94 -3.75
C SER A 77 15.92 13.21 -3.45
N SER A 78 16.00 12.61 -2.27
CA SER A 78 17.06 11.65 -1.94
C SER A 78 16.95 10.31 -2.70
N SER A 79 15.87 10.11 -3.46
CA SER A 79 15.67 8.92 -4.30
C SER A 79 16.27 9.09 -5.70
N ILE A 80 16.76 10.29 -6.03
CA ILE A 80 17.53 10.59 -7.24
C ILE A 80 18.95 10.90 -6.80
N ILE A 81 19.89 10.04 -7.14
CA ILE A 81 21.29 10.21 -6.80
C ILE A 81 22.02 10.72 -8.02
N LYS A 82 22.58 11.91 -7.90
CA LYS A 82 23.37 12.59 -8.95
C LYS A 82 24.85 12.62 -8.54
N ALA A 83 25.75 12.59 -9.52
CA ALA A 83 27.16 12.83 -9.29
C ALA A 83 27.38 14.28 -8.83
N GLU A 84 27.91 14.48 -7.64
CA GLU A 84 28.19 15.80 -7.06
C GLU A 84 29.45 16.45 -7.62
N GLY A 85 30.32 15.65 -8.24
CA GLY A 85 31.56 16.05 -8.88
C GLY A 85 31.92 15.12 -10.04
N ASP A 86 33.09 15.34 -10.64
CA ASP A 86 33.63 14.45 -11.68
C ASP A 86 34.24 13.22 -11.04
N TYR A 87 33.59 12.06 -11.22
CA TYR A 87 34.02 10.80 -10.61
C TYR A 87 34.89 9.97 -11.55
N LYS A 88 35.87 9.30 -11.00
CA LYS A 88 36.58 8.21 -11.66
C LYS A 88 36.28 6.91 -10.90
N VAL A 89 35.74 5.92 -11.60
CA VAL A 89 35.47 4.59 -11.04
C VAL A 89 36.77 3.86 -10.82
N LEU A 90 36.98 3.37 -9.58
CA LEU A 90 38.21 2.67 -9.19
C LEU A 90 37.98 1.17 -9.07
N ARG A 91 36.90 0.77 -8.40
CA ARG A 91 36.61 -0.63 -8.16
C ARG A 91 35.11 -0.87 -8.05
N ILE A 92 34.67 -2.01 -8.57
CA ILE A 92 33.28 -2.48 -8.46
C ILE A 92 33.31 -3.84 -7.77
N ILE A 93 32.54 -3.97 -6.68
CA ILE A 93 32.54 -5.14 -5.82
C ILE A 93 31.13 -5.69 -5.76
N ASP A 94 30.89 -6.83 -6.41
CA ASP A 94 29.60 -7.50 -6.41
C ASP A 94 29.34 -8.19 -5.05
N LYS A 95 28.13 -8.04 -4.52
CA LYS A 95 27.71 -8.74 -3.30
C LYS A 95 27.66 -10.25 -3.50
N TYR A 96 27.28 -10.70 -4.68
CA TYR A 96 27.14 -12.10 -5.02
C TYR A 96 27.91 -12.41 -6.29
N SER A 97 28.97 -13.22 -6.19
CA SER A 97 29.81 -13.60 -7.34
C SER A 97 29.04 -14.36 -8.41
N PHE A 98 28.04 -15.14 -8.01
CA PHE A 98 27.17 -15.91 -8.89
C PHE A 98 26.06 -15.07 -9.56
N LYS A 99 25.90 -13.79 -9.19
CA LYS A 99 24.94 -12.85 -9.80
C LYS A 99 25.52 -11.44 -9.90
N PRO A 100 26.46 -11.24 -10.85
CA PRO A 100 27.13 -9.95 -11.03
C PRO A 100 26.14 -8.82 -11.32
N ARG A 101 26.45 -7.61 -10.88
CA ARG A 101 25.68 -6.39 -11.11
C ARG A 101 24.22 -6.41 -10.57
N TYR A 102 23.90 -7.38 -9.74
CA TYR A 102 22.62 -7.43 -9.08
C TYR A 102 22.54 -6.54 -7.82
N HIS A 103 23.60 -6.58 -7.03
CA HIS A 103 23.84 -5.74 -5.86
C HIS A 103 25.34 -5.57 -5.69
N TYR A 104 25.84 -4.34 -5.74
CA TYR A 104 27.28 -4.08 -5.73
C TYR A 104 27.62 -2.72 -5.14
N TRP A 105 28.87 -2.52 -4.77
CA TRP A 105 29.45 -1.27 -4.32
C TRP A 105 30.46 -0.78 -5.36
N THR A 106 30.34 0.50 -5.73
CA THR A 106 31.28 1.17 -6.62
C THR A 106 32.11 2.15 -5.80
N ILE A 107 33.41 1.92 -5.72
CA ILE A 107 34.38 2.84 -5.10
C ILE A 107 34.88 3.77 -6.19
N MET A 108 34.81 5.08 -5.93
CA MET A 108 35.12 6.13 -6.88
C MET A 108 35.97 7.22 -6.24
N TYR A 109 36.77 7.91 -7.07
CA TYR A 109 37.47 9.13 -6.70
C TYR A 109 36.73 10.35 -7.28
N ASP A 110 36.29 11.25 -6.43
CA ASP A 110 35.73 12.53 -6.78
C ASP A 110 36.86 13.52 -7.03
N LYS A 111 37.11 13.80 -8.32
CA LYS A 111 38.20 14.71 -8.75
C LYS A 111 37.94 16.16 -8.36
N THR A 112 36.67 16.56 -8.29
CA THR A 112 36.26 17.95 -7.94
C THR A 112 36.50 18.24 -6.48
N ASN A 113 36.13 17.31 -5.61
CA ASN A 113 36.22 17.47 -4.16
C ASN A 113 37.46 16.81 -3.54
N CYS A 114 38.25 16.09 -4.33
CA CYS A 114 39.43 15.33 -3.90
C CYS A 114 39.11 14.32 -2.77
N ILE A 115 37.99 13.62 -2.89
CA ILE A 115 37.49 12.66 -1.86
C ILE A 115 37.21 11.31 -2.53
N TYR A 116 37.60 10.24 -1.84
CA TYR A 116 37.18 8.89 -2.20
C TYR A 116 35.79 8.59 -1.63
N LYS A 117 34.87 8.19 -2.50
CA LYS A 117 33.46 7.91 -2.18
C LYS A 117 33.09 6.49 -2.57
N MET A 118 31.99 6.01 -2.01
CA MET A 118 31.36 4.79 -2.48
C MET A 118 29.88 5.02 -2.77
N ILE A 119 29.35 4.22 -3.69
CA ILE A 119 27.93 4.13 -3.95
C ILE A 119 27.51 2.67 -3.90
N GLU A 120 26.51 2.38 -3.08
CA GLU A 120 25.81 1.09 -3.10
C GLU A 120 24.76 1.11 -4.21
N THR A 121 24.83 0.17 -5.15
CA THR A 121 23.85 0.02 -6.23
C THR A 121 23.08 -1.27 -6.06
N LYS A 122 21.76 -1.14 -5.96
CA LYS A 122 20.80 -2.24 -5.92
C LYS A 122 19.48 -1.77 -6.54
N SER A 123 18.74 -2.69 -7.12
CA SER A 123 17.50 -2.39 -7.86
C SER A 123 16.32 -1.96 -6.96
N PHE A 124 16.46 -2.03 -5.64
CA PHE A 124 15.38 -1.72 -4.71
C PHE A 124 15.87 -1.00 -3.46
N LYS A 125 14.94 -0.31 -2.79
CA LYS A 125 15.12 0.22 -1.44
C LYS A 125 13.96 -0.20 -0.58
N HIS A 126 14.24 -0.98 0.45
CA HIS A 126 13.32 -1.23 1.55
C HIS A 126 13.43 -0.08 2.57
N ILE A 127 12.31 0.51 2.95
CA ILE A 127 12.27 1.66 3.88
C ILE A 127 11.86 1.19 5.27
N SER A 128 10.66 0.62 5.39
CA SER A 128 10.12 0.16 6.66
C SER A 128 8.95 -0.79 6.46
N GLU A 129 8.78 -1.76 7.34
CA GLU A 129 7.71 -2.77 7.30
C GLU A 129 7.66 -3.48 5.93
N LYS A 130 6.77 -3.07 5.04
CA LYS A 130 6.63 -3.58 3.66
C LYS A 130 6.75 -2.50 2.59
N HIS A 131 7.12 -1.29 2.99
CA HIS A 131 7.24 -0.17 2.06
C HIS A 131 8.64 -0.06 1.49
N GLY A 132 8.68 0.21 0.21
CA GLY A 132 9.91 0.40 -0.53
C GLY A 132 9.62 0.86 -1.95
N TYR A 133 10.63 0.92 -2.77
CA TYR A 133 10.50 1.26 -4.19
C TYR A 133 11.67 0.69 -5.00
N HIS A 134 11.47 0.58 -6.30
CA HIS A 134 12.51 0.20 -7.22
C HIS A 134 13.33 1.40 -7.69
N TYR A 135 14.60 1.13 -7.97
CA TYR A 135 15.49 2.04 -8.68
C TYR A 135 15.65 1.60 -10.14
N ASN A 136 15.75 2.57 -11.04
CA ASN A 136 16.40 2.38 -12.31
C ASN A 136 17.92 2.52 -12.06
N THR A 137 18.66 1.46 -12.38
CA THR A 137 20.12 1.33 -12.20
C THR A 137 20.86 1.21 -13.53
N ASP A 138 20.17 1.29 -14.68
CA ASP A 138 20.71 1.00 -16.01
C ASP A 138 22.02 1.75 -16.30
N PHE A 139 22.14 3.01 -15.87
CA PHE A 139 23.37 3.77 -16.03
C PHE A 139 24.53 3.12 -15.26
N MET A 140 24.36 2.87 -13.97
CA MET A 140 25.42 2.30 -13.12
C MET A 140 25.76 0.86 -13.52
N ASP A 141 24.77 0.09 -14.01
CA ASP A 141 24.99 -1.27 -14.50
C ASP A 141 25.85 -1.31 -15.78
N SER A 142 25.84 -0.23 -16.56
CA SER A 142 26.66 -0.08 -17.79
C SER A 142 28.10 0.41 -17.52
N VAL A 143 28.36 1.02 -16.35
CA VAL A 143 29.66 1.62 -16.00
C VAL A 143 30.71 0.56 -15.70
N ASN A 144 31.95 0.78 -16.14
CA ASN A 144 33.09 -0.11 -15.89
C ASN A 144 34.19 0.55 -15.05
N GLU A 145 35.07 -0.28 -14.51
CA GLU A 145 36.26 0.20 -13.78
C GLU A 145 37.16 1.04 -14.70
N GLY A 146 37.64 2.16 -14.20
CA GLY A 146 38.47 3.12 -14.94
C GLY A 146 37.70 4.21 -15.69
N GLU A 147 36.39 4.07 -15.87
CA GLU A 147 35.56 5.07 -16.53
C GLU A 147 35.39 6.34 -15.69
N SER A 148 35.11 7.44 -16.38
CA SER A 148 34.83 8.74 -15.75
C SER A 148 33.36 9.09 -15.88
N ILE A 149 32.77 9.56 -14.78
CA ILE A 149 31.36 9.99 -14.70
C ILE A 149 31.34 11.50 -14.48
N PRO A 150 30.79 12.29 -15.41
CA PRO A 150 30.72 13.73 -15.27
C PRO A 150 29.80 14.19 -14.12
N GLN A 151 30.09 15.34 -13.55
CA GLN A 151 29.23 15.99 -12.56
C GLN A 151 27.80 16.17 -13.11
N GLY A 152 26.82 15.99 -12.26
CA GLY A 152 25.40 16.14 -12.61
C GLY A 152 24.76 14.91 -13.26
N THR A 153 25.56 13.88 -13.63
CA THR A 153 25.02 12.61 -14.15
C THR A 153 24.12 11.94 -13.10
N ILE A 154 22.94 11.50 -13.52
CA ILE A 154 22.04 10.71 -12.65
C ILE A 154 22.59 9.28 -12.57
N LEU A 155 23.02 8.87 -11.39
CA LEU A 155 23.59 7.55 -11.13
C LEU A 155 22.52 6.50 -10.95
N ARG A 156 21.47 6.84 -10.23
CA ARG A 156 20.26 6.01 -10.07
C ARG A 156 19.08 6.87 -9.66
N LYS A 157 17.89 6.48 -10.04
CA LYS A 157 16.65 7.15 -9.62
C LYS A 157 15.54 6.17 -9.37
N SER A 158 14.59 6.52 -8.48
CA SER A 158 13.39 5.74 -8.27
C SER A 158 12.52 5.72 -9.53
N THR A 159 11.85 4.61 -9.79
CA THR A 159 10.88 4.46 -10.88
C THR A 159 9.64 5.36 -10.74
N SER A 160 9.48 6.04 -9.59
CA SER A 160 8.44 7.04 -9.36
C SER A 160 8.79 8.42 -9.97
N TYR A 161 9.83 8.53 -10.77
CA TYR A 161 10.22 9.74 -11.49
C TYR A 161 10.41 9.45 -12.98
N ASP A 162 9.84 10.31 -13.82
CA ASP A 162 10.00 10.20 -15.26
C ASP A 162 11.42 10.60 -15.73
N GLU A 163 11.66 10.57 -17.03
CA GLU A 163 12.95 10.92 -17.61
C GLU A 163 13.40 12.37 -17.32
N TYR A 164 12.45 13.27 -17.10
CA TYR A 164 12.68 14.69 -16.76
C TYR A 164 12.72 14.96 -15.25
N ASN A 165 12.69 13.94 -14.43
CA ASN A 165 12.64 13.96 -12.97
C ASN A 165 11.35 14.55 -12.39
N ASN A 166 10.25 14.55 -13.13
CA ASN A 166 8.95 14.83 -12.55
C ASN A 166 8.54 13.70 -11.61
N ARG A 167 8.07 14.07 -10.44
CA ARG A 167 7.55 13.08 -9.47
C ARG A 167 6.18 12.58 -9.89
N MET A 168 6.04 11.27 -9.90
CA MET A 168 4.81 10.55 -10.23
C MET A 168 4.33 9.79 -8.99
N ASP A 169 3.40 10.39 -8.25
CA ASP A 169 2.85 9.77 -7.02
C ASP A 169 1.64 8.87 -7.29
N GLY A 170 1.01 8.98 -8.45
CA GLY A 170 -0.20 8.28 -8.83
C GLY A 170 -0.35 8.19 -10.34
N ALA A 171 -1.59 8.05 -10.80
CA ALA A 171 -1.91 8.00 -12.22
C ALA A 171 -3.23 8.70 -12.53
N ASN A 172 -3.40 9.09 -13.80
CA ASN A 172 -4.62 9.71 -14.33
C ASN A 172 -5.66 8.62 -14.60
N ALA A 173 -6.72 8.57 -13.81
CA ALA A 173 -7.85 7.66 -14.00
C ALA A 173 -9.04 8.37 -14.65
N LEU A 174 -9.72 7.72 -15.59
CA LEU A 174 -11.00 8.20 -16.10
C LEU A 174 -12.06 8.00 -15.03
N CYS A 175 -12.36 9.07 -14.29
CA CYS A 175 -13.30 9.05 -13.17
C CYS A 175 -14.68 9.55 -13.59
N LEU A 176 -15.72 8.88 -13.10
CA LEU A 176 -17.12 9.28 -13.23
C LEU A 176 -17.68 9.63 -11.86
N TYR A 177 -18.28 10.81 -11.72
CA TYR A 177 -19.07 11.16 -10.55
C TYR A 177 -20.53 10.74 -10.72
N ALA A 178 -20.89 9.63 -10.10
CA ALA A 178 -22.25 9.09 -10.13
C ALA A 178 -22.60 8.35 -8.85
N GLY A 179 -23.84 8.53 -8.38
CA GLY A 179 -24.44 7.69 -7.35
C GLY A 179 -25.00 6.42 -7.99
N THR A 180 -24.67 5.26 -7.44
CA THR A 180 -25.24 3.96 -7.84
C THR A 180 -25.77 3.25 -6.60
N GLU A 181 -26.56 2.20 -6.78
CA GLU A 181 -27.04 1.35 -5.68
C GLU A 181 -25.89 0.65 -4.91
N ARG A 182 -24.68 0.64 -5.49
CA ARG A 182 -23.51 -0.10 -5.00
C ARG A 182 -22.41 0.78 -4.43
N ASN A 183 -22.54 2.11 -4.51
CA ASN A 183 -21.59 3.03 -3.90
C ASN A 183 -22.29 4.06 -3.02
N THR A 184 -21.84 4.15 -1.78
CA THR A 184 -22.20 5.23 -0.85
C THR A 184 -21.05 6.22 -0.71
N GLU A 185 -21.12 7.19 0.18
CA GLU A 185 -20.02 8.10 0.47
C GLU A 185 -18.72 7.35 0.71
N ASP A 186 -17.60 7.86 0.13
CA ASP A 186 -16.24 7.30 0.22
C ASP A 186 -16.05 5.91 -0.40
N SER A 187 -17.05 5.36 -1.04
CA SER A 187 -16.95 4.13 -1.79
C SER A 187 -16.53 4.40 -3.24
N ILE A 188 -15.56 3.65 -3.74
CA ILE A 188 -15.08 3.72 -5.12
C ILE A 188 -15.29 2.37 -5.78
N ILE A 189 -16.01 2.35 -6.91
CA ILE A 189 -16.10 1.19 -7.78
C ILE A 189 -14.99 1.32 -8.83
N VAL A 190 -14.22 0.27 -9.04
CA VAL A 190 -13.03 0.29 -9.91
C VAL A 190 -13.17 -0.76 -11.01
N CYS A 191 -12.74 -0.43 -12.22
CA CYS A 191 -12.62 -1.38 -13.31
C CYS A 191 -11.53 -2.43 -13.00
N GLU A 192 -11.78 -3.70 -13.29
CA GLU A 192 -10.80 -4.77 -13.06
C GLU A 192 -9.49 -4.54 -13.81
N ASP A 193 -9.53 -3.97 -15.01
CA ASP A 193 -8.35 -3.72 -15.84
C ASP A 193 -7.36 -2.74 -15.18
N VAL A 194 -7.84 -1.87 -14.29
CA VAL A 194 -7.02 -0.85 -13.62
C VAL A 194 -6.30 -1.38 -12.38
N ARG A 195 -6.62 -2.61 -11.92
CA ARG A 195 -6.03 -3.22 -10.71
C ARG A 195 -4.51 -3.29 -10.78
N ARG A 196 -3.95 -3.61 -11.94
CA ARG A 196 -2.51 -3.71 -12.15
C ARG A 196 -1.86 -2.33 -12.12
N LYS A 197 -2.43 -1.34 -12.79
CA LYS A 197 -1.92 0.03 -12.86
C LYS A 197 -1.69 0.62 -11.47
N TYR A 198 -2.66 0.44 -10.57
CA TYR A 198 -2.58 0.86 -9.16
C TYR A 198 -1.99 -0.21 -8.24
N GLY A 199 -1.43 -1.29 -8.78
CA GLY A 199 -0.63 -2.26 -8.04
C GLY A 199 0.61 -1.60 -7.42
N THR A 200 1.21 -2.24 -6.41
CA THR A 200 2.47 -1.80 -5.77
C THR A 200 3.35 -3.00 -5.49
N THR A 201 4.63 -2.77 -5.23
CA THR A 201 5.53 -3.82 -4.76
C THR A 201 5.74 -3.66 -3.27
N HIS A 202 5.47 -4.73 -2.53
CA HIS A 202 5.82 -4.84 -1.12
C HIS A 202 7.21 -5.45 -0.98
N PHE A 203 8.01 -4.86 -0.09
CA PHE A 203 9.30 -5.41 0.32
C PHE A 203 9.18 -5.85 1.77
N ARG A 204 9.47 -7.10 2.05
CA ARG A 204 9.45 -7.64 3.41
C ARG A 204 10.83 -8.11 3.78
N SER A 205 11.40 -7.51 4.83
CA SER A 205 12.68 -7.95 5.39
C SER A 205 12.44 -8.59 6.75
N THR A 206 12.94 -9.79 6.92
CA THR A 206 12.83 -10.54 8.18
C THR A 206 14.15 -11.19 8.48
N GLY A 207 14.60 -11.03 9.73
CA GLY A 207 15.78 -11.71 10.24
C GLY A 207 15.42 -12.63 11.39
N PHE A 208 15.98 -13.83 11.41
CA PHE A 208 15.73 -14.81 12.46
C PHE A 208 16.98 -15.62 12.77
N PRO A 209 17.16 -16.01 14.06
CA PRO A 209 18.28 -16.86 14.46
C PRO A 209 17.99 -18.34 14.14
N ILE A 210 19.01 -19.04 13.72
CA ILE A 210 19.02 -20.50 13.57
C ILE A 210 19.93 -21.03 14.66
N ASN A 211 19.34 -21.57 15.72
CA ASN A 211 20.06 -22.09 16.89
C ASN A 211 20.74 -23.43 16.56
N HIS A 212 21.70 -23.82 17.39
CA HIS A 212 22.47 -25.07 17.18
C HIS A 212 21.62 -26.35 17.23
N ASN A 213 20.50 -26.30 17.91
CA ASN A 213 19.51 -27.40 17.99
C ASN A 213 18.45 -27.32 16.87
N CYS A 214 18.48 -26.29 16.02
CA CYS A 214 17.55 -26.12 14.92
C CYS A 214 18.14 -26.59 13.59
N ARG A 215 17.29 -27.11 12.73
CA ARG A 215 17.63 -27.50 11.36
C ARG A 215 16.64 -26.90 10.37
N LEU A 216 17.16 -26.40 9.26
CA LEU A 216 16.35 -26.03 8.13
C LEU A 216 15.98 -27.28 7.34
N LEU A 217 14.69 -27.46 7.05
CA LEU A 217 14.20 -28.60 6.29
C LEU A 217 14.44 -28.42 4.79
N ASN A 218 14.63 -29.55 4.06
CA ASN A 218 14.83 -29.56 2.62
C ASN A 218 13.51 -29.31 1.86
N LYS A 219 13.10 -28.03 1.74
CA LYS A 219 11.82 -27.65 1.09
C LYS A 219 11.93 -27.42 -0.42
N TYR A 220 13.11 -27.06 -0.90
CA TYR A 220 13.37 -26.64 -2.29
C TYR A 220 14.29 -27.58 -3.05
N GLY A 221 15.02 -28.45 -2.33
CA GLY A 221 15.89 -29.46 -2.90
C GLY A 221 15.17 -30.77 -3.22
N ASP A 222 15.94 -31.75 -3.65
CA ASP A 222 15.53 -33.11 -3.95
C ASP A 222 16.32 -34.12 -3.10
N ASP A 223 16.44 -35.37 -3.57
CA ASP A 223 17.17 -36.44 -2.87
C ASP A 223 18.69 -36.29 -2.95
N ASP A 224 19.17 -35.57 -3.96
CA ASP A 224 20.61 -35.41 -4.24
C ASP A 224 21.15 -34.08 -3.70
N GLU A 225 20.29 -33.04 -3.62
CA GLU A 225 20.69 -31.69 -3.21
C GLU A 225 19.82 -31.16 -2.08
N TRP A 226 20.48 -30.78 -0.97
CA TRP A 226 19.79 -30.09 0.14
C TRP A 226 19.65 -28.59 -0.15
N LYS A 227 18.41 -28.15 -0.37
CA LYS A 227 18.05 -26.75 -0.57
C LYS A 227 16.91 -26.35 0.37
N SER A 228 17.23 -25.55 1.38
CA SER A 228 16.28 -25.21 2.44
C SER A 228 15.38 -24.03 2.12
N PHE A 229 15.84 -23.12 1.27
CA PHE A 229 15.12 -21.89 0.87
C PHE A 229 15.46 -21.54 -0.60
N PRO A 230 14.63 -20.68 -1.24
CA PRO A 230 14.89 -20.26 -2.62
C PRO A 230 16.09 -19.30 -2.68
N ASP A 231 16.88 -19.40 -3.74
CA ASP A 231 17.99 -18.50 -4.02
C ASP A 231 17.49 -17.12 -4.52
N ILE A 232 18.39 -16.15 -4.58
CA ILE A 232 18.10 -14.79 -5.05
C ILE A 232 17.55 -14.80 -6.47
N GLY A 233 16.40 -14.19 -6.64
CA GLY A 233 15.64 -14.11 -7.89
C GLY A 233 14.60 -15.21 -8.07
N GLU A 234 14.60 -16.23 -7.22
CA GLU A 234 13.60 -17.30 -7.26
C GLU A 234 12.31 -16.91 -6.50
N MET A 235 11.21 -17.53 -6.93
CA MET A 235 9.92 -17.37 -6.27
C MET A 235 9.78 -18.33 -5.09
N VAL A 236 9.21 -17.83 -4.01
CA VAL A 236 8.84 -18.65 -2.84
C VAL A 236 7.67 -19.56 -3.17
N LYS A 237 7.84 -20.86 -3.02
CA LYS A 237 6.79 -21.86 -3.27
C LYS A 237 5.81 -21.92 -2.10
N SER A 238 4.52 -21.95 -2.41
CA SER A 238 3.43 -22.04 -1.41
C SER A 238 3.50 -20.98 -0.29
N GLY A 239 4.19 -19.87 -0.52
CA GLY A 239 4.34 -18.78 0.45
C GLY A 239 5.29 -19.10 1.62
N ILE A 240 5.90 -20.29 1.68
CA ILE A 240 6.81 -20.69 2.76
C ILE A 240 8.26 -20.53 2.28
N PHE A 241 8.97 -19.53 2.85
CA PHE A 241 10.38 -19.29 2.54
C PHE A 241 11.27 -20.43 3.02
N CYS A 242 11.16 -20.81 4.28
CA CYS A 242 11.84 -21.96 4.84
C CYS A 242 11.06 -22.53 6.02
N SER A 243 11.37 -23.76 6.40
CA SER A 243 10.80 -24.43 7.55
C SER A 243 11.91 -24.82 8.51
N ILE A 244 11.70 -24.52 9.79
CA ILE A 244 12.66 -24.78 10.86
C ILE A 244 12.12 -25.91 11.73
N ARG A 245 12.98 -26.86 12.07
CA ARG A 245 12.68 -27.89 13.06
C ARG A 245 13.67 -27.86 14.19
N GLU A 246 13.17 -27.90 15.42
CA GLU A 246 13.99 -28.09 16.60
C GLU A 246 14.24 -29.59 16.84
N ALA A 247 15.50 -29.98 16.98
CA ALA A 247 15.88 -31.35 17.30
C ALA A 247 15.70 -31.61 18.79
N HIS A 248 14.81 -32.55 19.14
CA HIS A 248 14.64 -33.00 20.52
C HIS A 248 15.71 -34.04 20.88
N LYS A 249 16.07 -34.13 22.17
CA LYS A 249 17.06 -35.12 22.64
C LYS A 249 16.59 -36.54 22.32
N GLY A 250 17.39 -37.27 21.52
CA GLY A 250 17.14 -38.66 21.12
C GLY A 250 16.50 -38.83 19.73
N GLU A 251 16.23 -37.77 18.99
CA GLU A 251 15.82 -37.89 17.60
C GLU A 251 17.02 -38.04 16.66
N GLU A 252 17.12 -39.18 15.99
CA GLU A 252 18.10 -39.45 14.95
C GLU A 252 17.65 -38.90 13.59
N LEU A 253 17.45 -37.58 13.48
CA LEU A 253 17.05 -36.93 12.23
C LEU A 253 18.05 -37.17 11.08
N TYR A 254 19.30 -37.49 11.43
CA TYR A 254 20.40 -37.65 10.48
C TYR A 254 20.41 -38.96 9.72
N THR A 255 19.56 -39.91 10.11
CA THR A 255 19.47 -41.24 9.47
C THR A 255 18.33 -41.33 8.46
N LEU A 256 17.50 -40.30 8.36
CA LEU A 256 16.37 -40.29 7.44
C LEU A 256 16.75 -39.74 6.08
N SER A 257 16.23 -40.33 5.02
CA SER A 257 16.38 -39.79 3.65
C SER A 257 15.71 -38.42 3.53
N TYR A 258 16.17 -37.58 2.60
CA TYR A 258 15.63 -36.23 2.37
C TYR A 258 14.14 -36.20 2.16
N ASN A 259 13.60 -37.14 1.38
CA ASN A 259 12.16 -37.19 1.12
C ASN A 259 11.37 -37.55 2.40
N ARG A 260 11.90 -38.43 3.22
CA ARG A 260 11.24 -38.74 4.52
C ARG A 260 11.29 -37.58 5.50
N LEU A 261 12.38 -36.81 5.52
CA LEU A 261 12.45 -35.58 6.34
C LEU A 261 11.45 -34.51 5.85
N LYS A 262 11.22 -34.45 4.52
CA LYS A 262 10.27 -33.50 3.91
C LYS A 262 8.79 -33.89 4.16
N GLU A 263 8.49 -35.18 4.12
CA GLU A 263 7.11 -35.68 4.14
C GLU A 263 6.62 -36.10 5.54
N SER A 264 7.52 -36.58 6.39
CA SER A 264 7.13 -37.28 7.62
C SER A 264 7.08 -36.41 8.86
N PHE A 265 7.67 -35.21 8.82
CA PHE A 265 7.76 -34.34 10.02
C PHE A 265 7.16 -32.98 9.74
N PRO A 266 6.13 -32.56 10.48
CA PRO A 266 5.69 -31.17 10.47
C PRO A 266 6.83 -30.28 10.95
N SER A 267 7.00 -29.11 10.35
CA SER A 267 7.93 -28.10 10.84
C SER A 267 7.43 -27.53 12.17
N ASP A 268 8.36 -27.23 13.07
CA ASP A 268 8.03 -26.54 14.32
C ASP A 268 7.70 -25.07 14.04
N ASP A 269 8.35 -24.47 13.04
CA ASP A 269 8.07 -23.11 12.59
C ASP A 269 8.27 -22.98 11.05
N ASP A 270 7.25 -22.48 10.40
CA ASP A 270 7.26 -22.12 8.99
C ASP A 270 7.40 -20.61 8.83
N ILE A 271 8.47 -20.15 8.16
CA ILE A 271 8.66 -18.74 7.84
C ILE A 271 7.88 -18.42 6.56
N ILE A 272 6.74 -17.77 6.75
CA ILE A 272 5.81 -17.45 5.67
C ILE A 272 6.15 -16.07 5.09
N MET A 273 6.65 -16.05 3.85
CA MET A 273 7.01 -14.85 3.11
C MET A 273 6.80 -15.08 1.61
N PRO A 274 5.62 -14.84 1.05
CA PRO A 274 5.38 -14.99 -0.38
C PRO A 274 6.12 -13.91 -1.18
N GLY A 275 6.48 -14.25 -2.41
CA GLY A 275 7.11 -13.32 -3.34
C GLY A 275 8.42 -13.85 -3.91
N ARG A 276 9.24 -12.95 -4.43
CA ARG A 276 10.56 -13.23 -5.00
C ARG A 276 11.66 -12.82 -4.04
N VAL A 277 12.67 -13.65 -3.87
CA VAL A 277 13.81 -13.33 -3.01
C VAL A 277 14.71 -12.28 -3.69
N VAL A 278 14.94 -11.16 -3.00
CA VAL A 278 15.78 -10.07 -3.52
C VAL A 278 17.08 -9.85 -2.74
N SER A 279 17.15 -10.26 -1.48
CA SER A 279 18.41 -10.21 -0.72
C SER A 279 18.45 -11.33 0.32
N ILE A 280 19.62 -11.91 0.49
CA ILE A 280 19.94 -12.89 1.53
C ILE A 280 21.25 -12.47 2.18
N ASP A 281 21.23 -12.34 3.51
CA ASP A 281 22.41 -12.05 4.33
C ASP A 281 22.52 -13.10 5.44
N VAL A 282 23.66 -13.74 5.52
CA VAL A 282 23.98 -14.74 6.55
C VAL A 282 25.12 -14.24 7.42
N ARG A 283 24.93 -14.24 8.72
CA ARG A 283 25.95 -13.91 9.71
C ARG A 283 26.05 -15.03 10.72
N SER A 284 27.26 -15.30 11.19
CA SER A 284 27.49 -16.35 12.18
C SER A 284 28.57 -15.95 13.18
N ASN A 285 28.30 -16.20 14.47
CA ASN A 285 29.30 -16.10 15.52
C ASN A 285 30.07 -17.41 15.72
N ASP A 286 29.62 -18.49 15.06
CA ASP A 286 30.28 -19.78 15.01
C ASP A 286 30.34 -20.29 13.56
N PRO A 287 31.36 -19.89 12.77
CA PRO A 287 31.50 -20.35 11.40
C PRO A 287 31.65 -21.87 11.24
N ALA A 288 32.14 -22.58 12.29
CA ALA A 288 32.29 -24.02 12.25
C ALA A 288 30.95 -24.75 12.15
N ALA A 289 29.88 -24.18 12.72
CA ALA A 289 28.53 -24.71 12.63
C ALA A 289 27.96 -24.71 11.19
N LEU A 290 28.52 -23.88 10.29
CA LEU A 290 28.12 -23.82 8.89
C LEU A 290 28.69 -24.95 8.04
N ASN A 291 29.67 -25.69 8.53
CA ASN A 291 30.27 -26.82 7.79
C ASN A 291 29.40 -28.08 7.75
N SER A 292 28.22 -28.04 8.33
CA SER A 292 27.26 -29.12 8.26
C SER A 292 26.64 -29.23 6.85
N PHE A 293 26.42 -30.46 6.42
CA PHE A 293 25.75 -30.80 5.18
C PHE A 293 24.35 -30.13 5.05
N TYR A 294 23.64 -29.91 6.15
CA TYR A 294 22.35 -29.21 6.15
C TYR A 294 22.46 -27.69 5.97
N ASN A 295 23.65 -27.14 6.11
CA ASN A 295 23.91 -25.71 6.08
C ASN A 295 24.66 -25.25 4.82
N VAL A 296 24.78 -26.12 3.79
CA VAL A 296 25.52 -25.81 2.56
C VAL A 296 25.07 -24.47 1.94
N GLN A 297 23.77 -24.25 1.88
CA GLN A 297 23.22 -23.01 1.32
C GLN A 297 23.53 -21.79 2.22
N LEU A 298 23.41 -21.93 3.54
CA LEU A 298 23.79 -20.87 4.48
C LEU A 298 25.29 -20.53 4.36
N LYS A 299 26.12 -21.57 4.24
CA LYS A 299 27.58 -21.41 4.05
C LYS A 299 27.88 -20.65 2.77
N LYS A 300 27.22 -20.97 1.65
CA LYS A 300 27.40 -20.27 0.38
C LYS A 300 27.21 -18.73 0.55
N TYR A 301 26.16 -18.28 1.20
CA TYR A 301 25.92 -16.84 1.42
C TYR A 301 26.86 -16.24 2.48
N TYR A 302 27.27 -17.00 3.48
CA TYR A 302 28.27 -16.57 4.45
C TYR A 302 29.63 -16.37 3.79
N ASP A 303 30.10 -17.34 2.97
CA ASP A 303 31.37 -17.26 2.25
C ASP A 303 31.39 -16.07 1.29
N GLU A 304 30.25 -15.75 0.63
CA GLU A 304 30.13 -14.54 -0.18
C GLU A 304 30.29 -13.25 0.67
N SER A 305 29.75 -13.20 1.87
CA SER A 305 29.95 -12.05 2.77
C SER A 305 31.41 -11.86 3.19
N ILE A 306 32.13 -12.95 3.43
CA ILE A 306 33.58 -12.93 3.72
C ILE A 306 34.38 -12.52 2.49
N ARG A 307 34.04 -13.01 1.29
CA ARG A 307 34.67 -12.61 0.03
C ARG A 307 34.56 -11.11 -0.18
N VAL A 308 33.32 -10.56 -0.07
CA VAL A 308 33.07 -9.13 -0.19
C VAL A 308 33.89 -8.34 0.83
N ALA A 309 33.91 -8.79 2.08
CA ALA A 309 34.67 -8.10 3.12
C ALA A 309 36.20 -8.06 2.77
N ASN A 310 36.78 -9.15 2.28
CA ASN A 310 38.18 -9.21 1.84
C ASN A 310 38.43 -8.26 0.66
N GLU A 311 37.62 -8.32 -0.38
CA GLU A 311 37.79 -7.47 -1.56
C GLU A 311 37.62 -5.96 -1.21
N PHE A 312 36.64 -5.64 -0.39
CA PHE A 312 36.38 -4.26 0.01
C PHE A 312 37.52 -3.68 0.87
N VAL A 313 37.93 -4.41 1.89
CA VAL A 313 39.03 -3.98 2.75
C VAL A 313 40.33 -3.86 1.94
N SER A 314 40.63 -4.83 1.07
CA SER A 314 41.83 -4.78 0.20
C SER A 314 41.78 -3.58 -0.73
N ALA A 315 40.63 -3.26 -1.33
CA ALA A 315 40.48 -2.10 -2.21
C ALA A 315 40.74 -0.77 -1.49
N VAL A 316 40.20 -0.59 -0.28
CA VAL A 316 40.37 0.64 0.50
C VAL A 316 41.80 0.71 1.07
N ASP A 317 42.37 -0.39 1.57
CA ASP A 317 43.75 -0.43 2.07
C ASP A 317 44.77 -0.12 0.98
N ASN A 318 44.56 -0.59 -0.27
CA ASN A 318 45.36 -0.22 -1.42
C ASN A 318 45.29 1.29 -1.71
N ILE A 319 44.13 1.91 -1.59
CA ILE A 319 43.99 3.36 -1.75
C ILE A 319 44.82 4.10 -0.69
N LEU A 320 44.69 3.70 0.57
CA LEU A 320 45.42 4.31 1.68
C LEU A 320 46.94 4.09 1.64
N GLN A 321 47.40 2.98 1.05
CA GLN A 321 48.81 2.71 0.82
C GLN A 321 49.40 3.57 -0.31
N ASN A 322 48.64 3.77 -1.39
CA ASN A 322 49.08 4.54 -2.53
C ASN A 322 48.96 6.06 -2.30
N ASP A 323 47.99 6.49 -1.48
CA ASP A 323 47.81 7.89 -1.09
C ASP A 323 47.59 7.99 0.43
N PRO A 324 48.69 8.19 1.20
CA PRO A 324 48.63 8.31 2.66
C PRO A 324 47.78 9.48 3.14
N ASN A 325 47.52 10.49 2.30
CA ASN A 325 46.68 11.65 2.59
C ASN A 325 45.26 11.53 2.05
N ALA A 326 44.89 10.33 1.59
CA ALA A 326 43.54 10.09 1.02
C ALA A 326 42.45 10.48 1.99
N VAL A 327 41.55 11.32 1.53
CA VAL A 327 40.31 11.69 2.25
C VAL A 327 39.20 10.74 1.81
N LEU A 328 38.72 9.94 2.75
CA LEU A 328 37.59 9.03 2.51
C LEU A 328 36.28 9.71 2.97
N SER A 329 35.21 9.50 2.23
CA SER A 329 33.85 9.89 2.68
C SER A 329 33.47 9.11 3.95
N ASP A 330 32.52 9.64 4.71
CA ASP A 330 32.11 9.01 5.97
C ASP A 330 31.46 7.63 5.70
N GLU A 331 30.67 7.51 4.65
CA GLU A 331 30.06 6.24 4.25
C GLU A 331 31.13 5.17 3.88
N LEU A 332 32.20 5.60 3.20
CA LEU A 332 33.29 4.69 2.83
C LEU A 332 34.09 4.27 4.07
N LYS A 333 34.35 5.17 5.02
CA LYS A 333 34.98 4.86 6.32
C LYS A 333 34.16 3.88 7.14
N ASP A 334 32.85 4.15 7.26
CA ASP A 334 31.94 3.33 8.05
C ASP A 334 31.83 1.91 7.45
N MET A 335 31.74 1.82 6.13
CA MET A 335 31.70 0.52 5.46
C MET A 335 33.04 -0.21 5.60
N HIS A 336 34.16 0.45 5.43
CA HIS A 336 35.48 -0.14 5.63
C HIS A 336 35.66 -0.67 7.06
N TYR A 337 35.25 0.11 8.06
CA TYR A 337 35.25 -0.32 9.46
C TYR A 337 34.35 -1.55 9.69
N LEU A 338 33.14 -1.54 9.11
CA LEU A 338 32.21 -2.66 9.22
C LEU A 338 32.79 -3.94 8.60
N GLN A 339 33.36 -3.86 7.38
CA GLN A 339 33.96 -5.01 6.70
C GLN A 339 35.20 -5.56 7.44
N ARG A 340 36.00 -4.69 8.02
CA ARG A 340 37.12 -5.11 8.90
C ARG A 340 36.65 -5.85 10.15
N ARG A 341 35.54 -5.45 10.76
CA ARG A 341 34.95 -6.15 11.90
C ARG A 341 34.53 -7.58 11.52
N ILE A 342 33.91 -7.74 10.35
CA ILE A 342 33.52 -9.05 9.82
C ILE A 342 34.76 -9.95 9.68
N LEU A 343 35.86 -9.44 9.10
CA LEU A 343 37.12 -10.23 8.94
C LEU A 343 37.81 -10.56 10.24
N ARG A 344 37.68 -9.72 11.27
CA ARG A 344 38.22 -10.00 12.62
C ARG A 344 37.42 -11.05 13.37
N GLY A 345 36.20 -11.40 12.86
CA GLY A 345 35.30 -12.29 13.57
C GLY A 345 34.66 -11.65 14.79
N ASP A 346 34.46 -10.31 14.78
CA ASP A 346 33.78 -9.63 15.86
C ASP A 346 32.38 -10.18 16.00
N HIS A 347 31.95 -10.47 17.23
CA HIS A 347 30.61 -11.00 17.51
C HIS A 347 29.50 -10.10 16.96
N PHE A 348 28.59 -10.72 16.22
CA PHE A 348 27.39 -10.08 15.73
C PHE A 348 26.34 -10.03 16.84
N ILE A 349 25.81 -8.83 17.10
CA ILE A 349 24.76 -8.58 18.10
C ILE A 349 23.53 -8.03 17.37
N ASN A 350 22.38 -8.69 17.56
CA ASN A 350 21.10 -8.21 17.04
C ASN A 350 20.15 -7.86 18.19
N GLU A 351 19.62 -6.64 18.20
CA GLU A 351 18.72 -6.12 19.25
C GLU A 351 19.26 -6.36 20.68
N GLY A 352 20.56 -6.25 20.89
CA GLY A 352 21.23 -6.46 22.19
C GLY A 352 21.39 -7.92 22.60
N LYS A 353 21.13 -8.88 21.71
CA LYS A 353 21.32 -10.31 21.94
C LYS A 353 22.26 -10.89 20.91
N GLU A 354 23.18 -11.71 21.35
CA GLU A 354 23.98 -12.52 20.45
C GLU A 354 23.16 -13.69 19.93
N PRO A 355 23.02 -13.90 18.63
CA PRO A 355 22.44 -15.12 18.10
C PRO A 355 23.38 -16.28 18.42
N ASN A 356 22.85 -17.37 18.95
CA ASN A 356 23.65 -18.49 19.45
C ASN A 356 24.45 -19.23 18.37
N ASN A 357 24.09 -19.05 17.07
CA ASN A 357 24.80 -19.71 15.96
C ASN A 357 24.80 -18.89 14.68
N VAL A 358 23.69 -18.92 13.96
CA VAL A 358 23.55 -18.32 12.63
C VAL A 358 22.35 -17.37 12.65
N TYR A 359 22.51 -16.23 12.03
CA TYR A 359 21.46 -15.27 11.80
C TYR A 359 21.25 -15.14 10.28
N LEU A 360 20.03 -15.45 9.85
CA LEU A 360 19.60 -15.33 8.45
C LEU A 360 18.66 -14.14 8.32
N GLU A 361 19.04 -13.19 7.48
CA GLU A 361 18.19 -12.06 7.09
C GLU A 361 17.84 -12.20 5.62
N VAL A 362 16.56 -12.11 5.31
CA VAL A 362 16.05 -12.21 3.95
C VAL A 362 15.12 -11.04 3.64
N THR A 363 15.25 -10.51 2.42
CA THR A 363 14.31 -9.54 1.88
C THR A 363 13.63 -10.16 0.67
N ILE A 364 12.30 -10.06 0.64
CA ILE A 364 11.44 -10.58 -0.42
C ILE A 364 10.59 -9.44 -0.98
N GLU A 365 10.43 -9.42 -2.29
CA GLU A 365 9.49 -8.53 -2.98
C GLU A 365 8.24 -9.30 -3.42
N GLU A 366 7.10 -8.66 -3.29
CA GLU A 366 5.80 -9.19 -3.69
C GLU A 366 5.01 -8.12 -4.43
N ASP A 367 4.55 -8.43 -5.64
CA ASP A 367 3.67 -7.56 -6.39
C ASP A 367 2.23 -7.74 -5.90
N VAL A 368 1.67 -6.64 -5.39
CA VAL A 368 0.33 -6.61 -4.81
C VAL A 368 -0.58 -5.75 -5.68
N LEU A 369 -1.58 -6.39 -6.28
CA LEU A 369 -2.61 -5.69 -7.03
C LEU A 369 -3.45 -4.80 -6.11
N LEU A 370 -4.21 -3.89 -6.71
CA LEU A 370 -5.23 -3.17 -5.97
C LEU A 370 -6.33 -4.14 -5.52
N GLU A 371 -6.72 -4.08 -4.24
CA GLU A 371 -7.66 -5.00 -3.60
C GLU A 371 -8.88 -4.25 -3.03
N ILE A 372 -9.99 -5.00 -2.83
CA ILE A 372 -11.16 -4.46 -2.11
C ILE A 372 -10.73 -4.10 -0.69
N GLY A 373 -11.11 -2.90 -0.25
CA GLY A 373 -10.73 -2.36 1.06
C GLY A 373 -9.48 -1.49 1.05
N ASP A 374 -8.70 -1.49 -0.04
CA ASP A 374 -7.60 -0.54 -0.23
C ASP A 374 -8.11 0.88 -0.38
N LYS A 375 -7.27 1.85 -0.08
CA LYS A 375 -7.65 3.26 -0.13
C LYS A 375 -6.98 3.99 -1.27
N LEU A 376 -7.81 4.69 -2.02
CA LEU A 376 -7.40 5.65 -3.04
C LEU A 376 -7.70 7.07 -2.55
N ALA A 377 -6.91 8.02 -2.97
CA ALA A 377 -7.09 9.43 -2.66
C ALA A 377 -6.78 10.32 -3.87
N ASP A 378 -7.26 11.54 -3.82
CA ASP A 378 -6.94 12.58 -4.80
C ASP A 378 -6.05 13.68 -4.19
N ARG A 379 -5.74 14.69 -4.98
CA ARG A 379 -4.93 15.84 -4.55
C ARG A 379 -5.72 16.92 -3.79
N TYR A 380 -7.01 16.71 -3.57
CA TYR A 380 -7.94 17.68 -2.99
C TYR A 380 -8.49 17.26 -1.62
N GLY A 381 -7.89 16.24 -1.03
CA GLY A 381 -8.32 15.69 0.25
C GLY A 381 -9.53 14.75 0.15
N GLY A 382 -9.92 14.36 -1.06
CA GLY A 382 -10.85 13.26 -1.30
C GLY A 382 -10.17 11.92 -1.02
N LYS A 383 -10.85 11.03 -0.29
CA LYS A 383 -10.37 9.70 0.02
C LYS A 383 -11.51 8.71 -0.01
N GLY A 384 -11.32 7.60 -0.69
CA GLY A 384 -12.30 6.55 -0.77
C GLY A 384 -11.71 5.16 -0.60
N VAL A 385 -12.57 4.20 -0.35
CA VAL A 385 -12.25 2.78 -0.20
C VAL A 385 -12.72 2.05 -1.45
N VAL A 386 -11.88 1.22 -2.02
CA VAL A 386 -12.28 0.30 -3.10
C VAL A 386 -13.30 -0.68 -2.55
N SER A 387 -14.54 -0.57 -3.00
CA SER A 387 -15.64 -1.40 -2.51
C SER A 387 -16.02 -2.55 -3.45
N LEU A 388 -15.77 -2.37 -4.73
CA LEU A 388 -16.17 -3.33 -5.75
C LEU A 388 -15.27 -3.19 -6.98
N PHE A 389 -14.90 -4.34 -7.58
CA PHE A 389 -14.38 -4.40 -8.94
C PHE A 389 -15.49 -4.83 -9.89
N LEU A 390 -15.55 -4.16 -11.04
CA LEU A 390 -16.42 -4.55 -12.14
C LEU A 390 -15.58 -4.87 -13.38
N PRO A 391 -15.94 -5.93 -14.12
CA PRO A 391 -15.34 -6.17 -15.44
C PRO A 391 -15.64 -5.02 -16.40
N ALA A 392 -14.75 -4.79 -17.37
CA ALA A 392 -14.85 -3.69 -18.32
C ALA A 392 -16.19 -3.64 -19.09
N GLU A 393 -16.82 -4.81 -19.30
CA GLU A 393 -18.12 -4.90 -19.98
C GLU A 393 -19.27 -4.30 -19.16
N LEU A 394 -19.17 -4.32 -17.83
CA LEU A 394 -20.18 -3.78 -16.90
C LEU A 394 -19.90 -2.35 -16.45
N MET A 395 -18.71 -1.82 -16.75
CA MET A 395 -18.39 -0.42 -16.47
C MET A 395 -19.07 0.48 -17.49
N PRO A 396 -19.52 1.70 -17.07
CA PRO A 396 -20.00 2.72 -17.99
C PRO A 396 -18.94 3.10 -19.02
N LYS A 397 -19.37 3.47 -20.22
CA LYS A 397 -18.48 3.95 -21.28
C LYS A 397 -18.83 5.37 -21.69
N ILE A 398 -17.80 6.12 -22.09
CA ILE A 398 -17.91 7.45 -22.67
C ILE A 398 -17.19 7.44 -24.00
N ASP A 399 -17.87 7.78 -25.09
CA ASP A 399 -17.30 7.72 -26.44
C ASP A 399 -16.63 6.37 -26.74
N GLY A 400 -17.17 5.27 -26.20
CA GLY A 400 -16.59 3.95 -26.35
C GLY A 400 -15.44 3.62 -25.38
N VAL A 401 -14.91 4.59 -24.62
CA VAL A 401 -13.86 4.39 -23.62
C VAL A 401 -14.48 3.97 -22.29
N THR A 402 -13.97 2.90 -21.72
CA THR A 402 -14.40 2.38 -20.40
C THR A 402 -13.96 3.31 -19.28
N VAL A 403 -14.87 3.63 -18.36
CA VAL A 403 -14.57 4.41 -17.16
C VAL A 403 -13.71 3.56 -16.20
N ASP A 404 -12.65 4.16 -15.67
CA ASP A 404 -11.74 3.47 -14.75
C ASP A 404 -12.31 3.38 -13.32
N MET A 405 -12.95 4.46 -12.85
CA MET A 405 -13.44 4.58 -11.47
C MET A 405 -14.79 5.32 -11.40
N ILE A 406 -15.70 4.81 -10.57
CA ILE A 406 -16.96 5.50 -10.24
C ILE A 406 -16.88 5.97 -8.79
N ILE A 407 -17.03 7.28 -8.59
CA ILE A 407 -16.94 7.95 -7.30
C ILE A 407 -18.31 8.57 -6.97
N ASN A 408 -18.76 8.46 -5.73
CA ASN A 408 -20.02 9.06 -5.33
C ASN A 408 -19.91 10.59 -5.30
N GLN A 409 -20.84 11.27 -5.95
CA GLN A 409 -20.89 12.74 -6.06
C GLN A 409 -21.04 13.45 -4.71
N ALA A 410 -21.66 12.81 -3.71
CA ALA A 410 -21.82 13.37 -2.37
C ALA A 410 -20.47 13.67 -1.70
N THR A 411 -19.42 12.93 -2.03
CA THR A 411 -18.07 13.18 -1.53
C THR A 411 -17.52 14.57 -1.87
N CYS A 412 -17.90 15.13 -3.02
CA CYS A 412 -17.48 16.47 -3.41
C CYS A 412 -18.32 17.55 -2.75
N VAL A 413 -19.66 17.43 -2.86
CA VAL A 413 -20.61 18.45 -2.43
C VAL A 413 -20.56 18.67 -0.92
N ASN A 414 -20.58 17.59 -0.14
CA ASN A 414 -20.60 17.67 1.33
C ASN A 414 -19.29 18.21 1.94
N ARG A 415 -18.20 18.23 1.15
CA ARG A 415 -16.85 18.53 1.68
C ARG A 415 -16.27 19.84 1.19
N LEU A 416 -16.94 20.53 0.30
CA LEU A 416 -16.51 21.83 -0.24
C LEU A 416 -15.08 21.78 -0.81
N ASN A 417 -14.83 20.84 -1.70
CA ASN A 417 -13.55 20.71 -2.41
C ASN A 417 -13.74 20.75 -3.94
N PRO A 418 -14.13 21.90 -4.52
CA PRO A 418 -14.41 22.01 -5.95
C PRO A 418 -13.18 21.88 -6.84
N GLY A 419 -11.97 21.98 -6.30
CA GLY A 419 -10.74 21.82 -7.09
C GLY A 419 -10.66 20.51 -7.89
N GLN A 420 -11.23 19.43 -7.35
CA GLN A 420 -11.33 18.16 -8.07
C GLN A 420 -12.22 18.21 -9.31
N LEU A 421 -13.27 19.03 -9.28
CA LEU A 421 -14.15 19.24 -10.44
C LEU A 421 -13.45 20.12 -11.49
N PHE A 422 -12.73 21.16 -11.05
CA PHE A 422 -11.94 22.00 -11.96
C PHE A 422 -10.88 21.18 -12.70
N GLU A 423 -10.20 20.24 -12.02
CA GLU A 423 -9.28 19.32 -12.66
C GLU A 423 -9.99 18.52 -13.77
N MET A 424 -11.14 17.93 -13.47
CA MET A 424 -11.87 17.11 -14.43
C MET A 424 -12.42 17.92 -15.61
N GLU A 425 -12.93 19.12 -15.37
CA GLU A 425 -13.42 20.00 -16.43
C GLU A 425 -12.27 20.45 -17.35
N LEU A 426 -11.13 20.83 -16.78
CA LEU A 426 -9.96 21.21 -17.59
C LEU A 426 -9.38 20.04 -18.38
N THR A 427 -9.37 18.85 -17.82
CA THR A 427 -8.93 17.65 -18.57
C THR A 427 -9.93 17.28 -19.68
N ASN A 428 -11.25 17.49 -19.45
CA ASN A 428 -12.27 17.32 -20.49
C ASN A 428 -12.09 18.33 -21.64
N ILE A 429 -11.90 19.61 -21.30
CA ILE A 429 -11.66 20.66 -22.28
C ILE A 429 -10.39 20.36 -23.08
N SER A 430 -9.31 20.03 -22.40
CA SER A 430 -8.00 19.65 -23.00
C SER A 430 -8.15 18.52 -24.01
N ASN A 431 -8.76 17.41 -23.62
CA ASN A 431 -9.02 16.26 -24.50
C ASN A 431 -9.91 16.62 -25.70
N SER A 432 -10.95 17.43 -25.45
CA SER A 432 -11.87 17.86 -26.51
C SER A 432 -11.18 18.74 -27.53
N ILE A 433 -10.25 19.61 -27.12
CA ILE A 433 -9.45 20.45 -28.03
C ILE A 433 -8.54 19.54 -28.90
N VAL A 434 -7.86 18.58 -28.29
CA VAL A 434 -7.00 17.66 -29.05
C VAL A 434 -7.83 16.86 -30.06
N LYS A 435 -8.97 16.31 -29.65
CA LYS A 435 -9.90 15.62 -30.58
C LYS A 435 -10.35 16.52 -31.71
N PHE A 436 -10.69 17.78 -31.42
CA PHE A 436 -11.10 18.76 -32.43
C PHE A 436 -9.98 19.05 -33.44
N ILE A 437 -8.71 19.17 -32.96
CA ILE A 437 -7.53 19.35 -33.83
C ILE A 437 -7.38 18.16 -34.78
N VAL A 438 -7.52 16.93 -34.28
CA VAL A 438 -7.37 15.71 -35.07
C VAL A 438 -8.53 15.53 -36.05
N ASP A 439 -9.77 15.68 -35.61
CA ASP A 439 -10.97 15.46 -36.44
C ASP A 439 -11.06 16.44 -37.58
N ASN A 440 -10.66 17.71 -37.36
CA ASN A 440 -10.66 18.74 -38.40
C ASN A 440 -9.35 18.86 -39.15
N LYS A 441 -8.35 18.02 -38.85
CA LYS A 441 -7.02 18.00 -39.48
C LYS A 441 -6.39 19.42 -39.55
N LEU A 442 -6.42 20.11 -38.40
CA LEU A 442 -5.90 21.47 -38.31
C LEU A 442 -4.39 21.49 -38.57
N SER A 443 -3.91 22.57 -39.19
CA SER A 443 -2.47 22.80 -39.37
C SER A 443 -1.80 23.03 -38.02
N THR A 444 -0.49 22.80 -37.93
CA THR A 444 0.33 23.07 -36.73
C THR A 444 0.11 24.48 -36.20
N LYS A 445 -0.02 25.48 -37.07
CA LYS A 445 -0.27 26.85 -36.66
C LYS A 445 -1.63 27.04 -36.00
N GLU A 446 -2.69 26.47 -36.58
CA GLU A 446 -4.05 26.52 -36.01
C GLU A 446 -4.12 25.74 -34.68
N ALA A 447 -3.43 24.62 -34.61
CA ALA A 447 -3.31 23.86 -33.37
C ALA A 447 -2.62 24.68 -32.26
N VAL A 448 -1.52 25.37 -32.56
CA VAL A 448 -0.84 26.28 -31.63
C VAL A 448 -1.76 27.40 -31.16
N GLU A 449 -2.53 28.02 -32.07
CA GLU A 449 -3.48 29.08 -31.74
C GLU A 449 -4.60 28.55 -30.78
N MET A 450 -5.10 27.34 -31.01
CA MET A 450 -6.09 26.70 -30.13
C MET A 450 -5.52 26.44 -28.73
N ILE A 451 -4.30 25.91 -28.65
CA ILE A 451 -3.63 25.64 -27.38
C ILE A 451 -3.35 26.95 -26.64
N LEU A 452 -2.89 27.99 -27.34
CA LEU A 452 -2.68 29.33 -26.75
C LEU A 452 -3.99 29.93 -26.20
N LYS A 453 -5.10 29.81 -26.91
CA LYS A 453 -6.42 30.23 -26.39
C LYS A 453 -6.76 29.51 -25.08
N PHE A 454 -6.51 28.21 -25.00
CA PHE A 454 -6.75 27.42 -23.78
C PHE A 454 -5.86 27.90 -22.62
N TYR A 455 -4.55 28.05 -22.87
CA TYR A 455 -3.63 28.52 -21.83
C TYR A 455 -3.92 29.96 -21.35
N SER A 456 -4.43 30.83 -22.21
CA SER A 456 -4.71 32.23 -21.85
C SER A 456 -5.66 32.37 -20.65
N VAL A 457 -6.58 31.43 -20.47
CA VAL A 457 -7.53 31.40 -19.35
C VAL A 457 -7.09 30.40 -18.26
N ALA A 458 -6.66 29.20 -18.68
CA ALA A 458 -6.36 28.12 -17.76
C ALA A 458 -5.03 28.33 -17.01
N SER A 459 -3.98 28.82 -17.67
CA SER A 459 -2.66 29.10 -17.09
C SER A 459 -1.96 30.26 -17.82
N PRO A 460 -2.18 31.51 -17.35
CA PRO A 460 -1.58 32.68 -18.02
C PRO A 460 -0.05 32.65 -18.10
N VAL A 461 0.62 32.04 -17.13
CA VAL A 461 2.08 31.89 -17.14
C VAL A 461 2.54 30.94 -18.24
N GLN A 462 1.83 29.83 -18.39
CA GLN A 462 2.09 28.88 -19.47
C GLN A 462 1.81 29.50 -20.86
N TYR A 463 0.78 30.35 -20.94
CA TYR A 463 0.46 31.08 -22.16
C TYR A 463 1.65 31.90 -22.66
N GLU A 464 2.23 32.78 -21.82
CA GLU A 464 3.37 33.63 -22.22
C GLU A 464 4.57 32.79 -22.61
N TYR A 465 4.88 31.76 -21.85
CA TYR A 465 5.99 30.88 -22.17
C TYR A 465 5.79 30.11 -23.48
N PHE A 466 4.63 29.47 -23.64
CA PHE A 466 4.32 28.66 -24.81
C PHE A 466 4.29 29.52 -26.08
N LYS A 467 3.76 30.74 -26.00
CA LYS A 467 3.77 31.74 -27.07
C LYS A 467 5.18 32.10 -27.52
N ASP A 468 6.06 32.44 -26.56
CA ASP A 468 7.45 32.77 -26.85
C ASP A 468 8.23 31.57 -27.41
N TYR A 469 7.99 30.40 -26.84
CA TYR A 469 8.66 29.16 -27.26
C TYR A 469 8.26 28.76 -28.68
N THR A 470 6.95 28.70 -28.95
CA THR A 470 6.45 28.34 -30.28
C THR A 470 6.84 29.38 -31.34
N ALA A 471 6.86 30.69 -31.03
CA ALA A 471 7.35 31.71 -31.92
C ALA A 471 8.84 31.54 -32.29
N LYS A 472 9.67 31.16 -31.31
CA LYS A 472 11.08 30.84 -31.53
C LYS A 472 11.26 29.59 -32.39
N LEU A 473 10.50 28.53 -32.11
CA LEU A 473 10.54 27.31 -32.92
C LEU A 473 10.07 27.55 -34.34
N TYR A 474 9.00 28.32 -34.53
CA TYR A 474 8.46 28.63 -35.84
C TYR A 474 9.51 29.32 -36.76
N SER A 475 10.39 30.13 -36.15
CA SER A 475 11.45 30.84 -36.89
C SER A 475 12.76 30.05 -37.03
N ARG A 476 13.05 29.11 -36.17
CA ARG A 476 14.35 28.42 -36.09
C ARG A 476 14.29 26.95 -36.48
N ASP A 477 13.23 26.24 -36.08
CA ASP A 477 13.09 24.79 -36.23
C ASP A 477 11.61 24.40 -36.35
N PRO A 478 10.99 24.55 -37.52
CA PRO A 478 9.59 24.19 -37.75
C PRO A 478 9.33 22.70 -37.54
N ASP A 479 10.30 21.82 -37.83
CA ASP A 479 10.14 20.38 -37.69
C ASP A 479 9.99 19.98 -36.21
N LEU A 480 10.72 20.65 -35.32
CA LEU A 480 10.60 20.46 -33.88
C LEU A 480 9.25 20.97 -33.36
N LEU A 481 8.69 22.03 -33.97
CA LEU A 481 7.33 22.49 -33.63
C LEU A 481 6.28 21.47 -34.03
N ASP A 482 6.39 20.90 -35.22
CA ASP A 482 5.49 19.84 -35.71
C ASP A 482 5.58 18.61 -34.80
N PHE A 483 6.80 18.22 -34.42
CA PHE A 483 7.01 17.13 -33.46
C PHE A 483 6.34 17.40 -32.09
N LEU A 484 6.44 18.64 -31.57
CA LEU A 484 5.79 19.04 -30.32
C LEU A 484 4.27 18.90 -30.40
N ILE A 485 3.66 19.36 -31.51
CA ILE A 485 2.20 19.24 -31.68
C ILE A 485 1.78 17.76 -31.85
N HIS A 486 2.56 16.98 -32.61
CA HIS A 486 2.32 15.55 -32.73
C HIS A 486 2.43 14.82 -31.39
N SER A 487 3.37 15.19 -30.54
CA SER A 487 3.48 14.63 -29.18
C SER A 487 2.24 14.94 -28.33
N ILE A 488 1.72 16.18 -28.38
CA ILE A 488 0.48 16.56 -27.69
C ILE A 488 -0.72 15.75 -28.22
N ILE A 489 -0.79 15.54 -29.53
CA ILE A 489 -1.84 14.74 -30.16
C ILE A 489 -1.74 13.27 -29.72
N GLN A 490 -0.55 12.72 -29.65
CA GLN A 490 -0.30 11.35 -29.20
C GLN A 490 -0.66 11.13 -27.72
N ASP A 491 -0.40 12.13 -26.89
CA ASP A 491 -0.75 12.12 -25.46
C ASP A 491 -2.27 12.27 -25.22
N GLU A 492 -3.05 12.68 -26.23
CA GLU A 492 -4.50 12.95 -26.19
C GLU A 492 -4.90 14.10 -25.26
N TYR A 493 -3.97 14.75 -24.57
CA TYR A 493 -4.21 15.80 -23.58
C TYR A 493 -3.18 16.93 -23.71
N ILE A 494 -3.65 18.15 -23.42
CA ILE A 494 -2.78 19.32 -23.23
C ILE A 494 -2.43 19.40 -21.76
N TYR A 495 -1.18 19.23 -21.40
CA TYR A 495 -0.71 19.32 -20.02
C TYR A 495 -0.77 20.75 -19.50
N LEU A 496 -1.32 20.90 -18.30
CA LEU A 496 -1.44 22.17 -17.59
C LEU A 496 -0.48 22.23 -16.40
N SER A 497 0.08 23.42 -16.17
CA SER A 497 0.78 23.75 -14.93
C SER A 497 0.05 24.92 -14.27
N VAL A 498 -0.50 24.67 -13.09
CA VAL A 498 -1.31 25.62 -12.32
C VAL A 498 -0.56 25.97 -11.04
N ARG A 499 -0.23 27.23 -10.86
CA ARG A 499 0.45 27.68 -9.64
C ARG A 499 -0.48 27.51 -8.43
N PRO A 500 -0.09 26.68 -7.44
CA PRO A 500 -1.03 26.23 -6.40
C PRO A 500 -1.54 27.34 -5.47
N ILE A 501 -0.77 28.45 -5.32
CA ILE A 501 -1.10 29.56 -4.44
C ILE A 501 -1.72 30.73 -5.20
N LEU A 502 -1.23 30.97 -6.41
CA LEU A 502 -1.50 32.19 -7.18
C LEU A 502 -2.62 32.02 -8.19
N ASP A 503 -2.69 30.86 -8.81
CA ASP A 503 -3.70 30.58 -9.82
C ASP A 503 -4.95 29.99 -9.15
N ASN A 504 -6.05 30.65 -9.38
CA ASN A 504 -7.35 30.16 -8.95
C ASN A 504 -8.26 29.95 -10.15
N MET A 505 -8.94 28.83 -10.20
CA MET A 505 -10.03 28.58 -11.13
C MET A 505 -11.35 29.03 -10.48
N THR A 506 -12.15 29.76 -11.25
CA THR A 506 -13.47 30.21 -10.86
C THR A 506 -14.49 29.72 -11.88
N GLU A 507 -15.76 29.77 -11.51
CA GLU A 507 -16.87 29.41 -12.38
C GLU A 507 -16.87 30.30 -13.63
N ASP A 508 -16.66 31.63 -13.49
CA ASP A 508 -16.58 32.59 -14.60
C ASP A 508 -15.49 32.22 -15.62
N LYS A 509 -14.32 31.75 -15.14
CA LYS A 509 -13.23 31.30 -16.03
C LYS A 509 -13.59 30.02 -16.78
N LEU A 510 -14.30 29.11 -16.13
CA LEU A 510 -14.81 27.90 -16.79
C LEU A 510 -15.84 28.25 -17.85
N GLU A 511 -16.79 29.13 -17.53
CA GLU A 511 -17.78 29.63 -18.50
C GLU A 511 -17.08 30.28 -19.70
N THR A 512 -16.07 31.12 -19.46
CA THR A 512 -15.25 31.70 -20.52
C THR A 512 -14.61 30.62 -21.42
N LEU A 513 -14.10 29.54 -20.83
CA LEU A 513 -13.53 28.45 -21.62
C LEU A 513 -14.60 27.70 -22.44
N TYR A 514 -15.77 27.46 -21.89
CA TYR A 514 -16.89 26.86 -22.63
C TYR A 514 -17.37 27.76 -23.79
N ASP A 515 -17.41 29.07 -23.58
CA ASP A 515 -17.76 30.05 -24.64
C ASP A 515 -16.69 30.06 -25.74
N MET A 516 -15.42 29.93 -25.36
CA MET A 516 -14.31 29.90 -26.34
C MET A 516 -14.25 28.58 -27.13
N PHE A 517 -14.73 27.49 -26.54
CA PHE A 517 -14.70 26.15 -27.11
C PHE A 517 -16.11 25.49 -27.10
N PRO A 518 -17.03 25.98 -27.91
CA PRO A 518 -18.44 25.53 -27.89
C PRO A 518 -18.67 24.07 -28.31
N PHE A 519 -17.62 23.41 -28.85
CA PHE A 519 -17.64 21.98 -29.16
C PHE A 519 -17.38 21.08 -27.95
N VAL A 520 -16.94 21.68 -26.83
CA VAL A 520 -16.76 20.93 -25.57
C VAL A 520 -18.10 20.71 -24.93
N ASP A 521 -18.44 19.49 -24.61
CA ASP A 521 -19.70 19.14 -23.98
C ASP A 521 -19.50 18.02 -22.95
N GLN A 522 -20.34 18.04 -21.92
CA GLN A 522 -20.55 16.87 -21.06
C GLN A 522 -21.33 15.82 -21.86
N LYS A 523 -20.99 14.55 -21.65
CA LYS A 523 -21.46 13.47 -22.50
C LYS A 523 -22.44 12.54 -21.81
N TYR A 524 -23.28 11.88 -22.62
CA TYR A 524 -24.09 10.78 -22.13
C TYR A 524 -23.21 9.54 -21.94
N LEU A 525 -23.55 8.78 -20.91
CA LEU A 525 -22.88 7.50 -20.62
C LEU A 525 -23.60 6.37 -21.31
N ASP A 526 -22.84 5.43 -21.88
CA ASP A 526 -23.34 4.13 -22.28
C ASP A 526 -23.19 3.19 -21.08
N ILE A 527 -24.32 2.75 -20.53
CA ILE A 527 -24.38 1.91 -19.33
C ILE A 527 -24.82 0.51 -19.72
N THR A 528 -24.07 -0.49 -19.32
CA THR A 528 -24.42 -1.90 -19.50
C THR A 528 -25.13 -2.40 -18.25
N LEU A 529 -26.38 -2.84 -18.40
CA LEU A 529 -27.19 -3.42 -17.34
C LEU A 529 -27.37 -4.91 -17.56
N LEU A 530 -27.35 -5.68 -16.48
CA LEU A 530 -27.78 -7.08 -16.49
C LEU A 530 -29.32 -7.12 -16.31
N ASP A 531 -30.02 -7.77 -17.24
CA ASP A 531 -31.44 -8.03 -17.09
C ASP A 531 -31.69 -9.17 -16.08
N SER A 532 -32.95 -9.42 -15.75
CA SER A 532 -33.36 -10.51 -14.84
C SER A 532 -32.97 -11.93 -15.34
N ASN A 533 -32.66 -12.05 -16.62
CA ASN A 533 -32.27 -13.30 -17.28
C ASN A 533 -30.74 -13.44 -17.44
N GLY A 534 -29.97 -12.44 -16.96
CA GLY A 534 -28.51 -12.41 -17.09
C GLY A 534 -27.99 -11.93 -18.45
N ASN A 535 -28.84 -11.34 -19.32
CA ASN A 535 -28.39 -10.78 -20.58
C ASN A 535 -27.91 -9.34 -20.40
N LEU A 536 -26.87 -8.97 -21.14
CA LEU A 536 -26.33 -7.61 -21.15
C LEU A 536 -27.18 -6.71 -22.04
N ARG A 537 -27.67 -5.62 -21.49
CA ARG A 537 -28.44 -4.58 -22.21
C ARG A 537 -27.72 -3.24 -22.10
N GLN A 538 -27.42 -2.60 -23.23
CA GLN A 538 -26.87 -1.26 -23.26
C GLN A 538 -28.00 -0.21 -23.24
N VAL A 539 -27.84 0.78 -22.39
CA VAL A 539 -28.75 1.93 -22.27
C VAL A 539 -27.95 3.22 -22.11
N LYS A 540 -28.44 4.30 -22.67
CA LYS A 540 -27.85 5.62 -22.42
C LYS A 540 -28.33 6.22 -21.09
N SER A 541 -27.46 6.95 -20.40
CA SER A 541 -27.84 7.71 -19.21
C SER A 541 -28.93 8.72 -19.54
N ARG A 542 -29.78 9.02 -18.57
CA ARG A 542 -30.86 10.04 -18.75
C ARG A 542 -30.30 11.46 -18.78
N ARG A 543 -29.17 11.70 -18.15
CA ARG A 543 -28.52 13.01 -18.06
C ARG A 543 -27.06 12.87 -18.48
N LYS A 544 -26.48 13.95 -18.93
CA LYS A 544 -25.05 14.09 -19.15
C LYS A 544 -24.33 14.03 -17.80
N ALA A 545 -23.14 13.50 -17.77
CA ALA A 545 -22.35 13.32 -16.56
C ALA A 545 -20.94 13.91 -16.73
N ILE A 546 -20.35 14.31 -15.62
CA ILE A 546 -18.94 14.70 -15.55
C ILE A 546 -18.12 13.43 -15.45
N ALA A 547 -17.38 13.13 -16.51
CA ALA A 547 -16.42 12.06 -16.48
C ALA A 547 -15.19 12.45 -17.31
N SER A 548 -14.06 12.49 -16.67
CA SER A 548 -12.78 12.85 -17.28
C SER A 548 -11.63 12.32 -16.45
N LYS A 549 -10.40 12.50 -16.95
CA LYS A 549 -9.21 12.09 -16.20
C LYS A 549 -9.05 12.93 -14.94
N LYS A 550 -8.73 12.23 -13.88
CA LYS A 550 -8.43 12.77 -12.56
C LYS A 550 -7.23 12.03 -11.97
N TYR A 551 -6.33 12.77 -11.35
CA TYR A 551 -5.12 12.18 -10.77
C TYR A 551 -5.42 11.52 -9.43
N MET A 552 -5.15 10.22 -9.33
CA MET A 552 -5.48 9.40 -8.16
C MET A 552 -4.22 8.75 -7.57
N TYR A 553 -4.15 8.71 -6.24
CA TYR A 553 -3.10 8.07 -5.45
C TYR A 553 -3.57 6.76 -4.85
N ARG A 554 -2.65 5.80 -4.68
CA ARG A 554 -2.84 4.68 -3.75
C ARG A 554 -2.18 5.00 -2.42
N LEU A 555 -2.91 4.78 -1.32
CA LEU A 555 -2.41 5.03 0.03
C LEU A 555 -1.87 3.75 0.68
N LYS A 556 -0.95 3.92 1.66
CA LYS A 556 -0.33 2.82 2.42
C LYS A 556 -1.28 2.03 3.32
N GLN A 557 -2.58 2.29 3.28
CA GLN A 557 -3.60 1.63 4.08
C GLN A 557 -4.20 0.47 3.29
N PHE A 558 -3.54 -0.69 3.37
CA PHE A 558 -3.97 -1.91 2.67
C PHE A 558 -5.04 -2.67 3.46
N SER A 559 -5.92 -3.38 2.75
CA SER A 559 -7.00 -4.17 3.35
C SER A 559 -6.47 -5.28 4.25
N GLU A 560 -5.38 -5.94 3.86
CA GLU A 560 -4.76 -7.02 4.65
C GLU A 560 -4.27 -6.58 6.03
N GLU A 561 -3.88 -5.31 6.20
CA GLU A 561 -3.44 -4.77 7.49
C GLU A 561 -4.58 -4.55 8.47
N LYS A 562 -5.80 -4.52 7.98
CA LYS A 562 -7.00 -4.31 8.79
C LYS A 562 -7.64 -5.62 9.23
N PHE A 563 -7.27 -6.73 8.62
CA PHE A 563 -7.68 -8.05 9.10
C PHE A 563 -6.95 -8.37 10.41
N SER A 564 -7.71 -8.76 11.41
CA SER A 564 -7.18 -9.16 12.72
C SER A 564 -7.81 -10.45 13.15
N ALA A 565 -6.96 -11.38 13.57
CA ALA A 565 -7.38 -12.64 14.18
C ALA A 565 -6.60 -12.86 15.47
N THR A 566 -7.25 -13.45 16.47
CA THR A 566 -6.62 -13.76 17.74
C THR A 566 -6.98 -15.18 18.19
N SER A 567 -6.05 -15.84 18.87
CA SER A 567 -6.33 -17.13 19.50
C SER A 567 -6.91 -16.92 20.91
N LEU A 568 -7.64 -17.93 21.40
CA LEU A 568 -8.21 -17.93 22.75
C LEU A 568 -7.15 -17.84 23.86
N SER A 569 -5.91 -18.17 23.58
CA SER A 569 -4.77 -18.11 24.51
C SER A 569 -4.02 -16.78 24.52
N ALA A 570 -4.33 -15.86 23.61
CA ALA A 570 -3.62 -14.60 23.45
C ALA A 570 -4.02 -13.55 24.48
N THR A 571 -3.74 -13.81 25.75
CA THR A 571 -3.95 -12.86 26.84
C THR A 571 -2.64 -12.57 27.57
N ASN A 572 -2.53 -11.37 28.14
CA ASN A 572 -1.40 -11.02 28.99
C ASN A 572 -1.57 -11.59 30.42
N ILE A 573 -0.54 -11.40 31.25
CA ILE A 573 -0.53 -11.85 32.66
C ILE A 573 -1.74 -11.34 33.46
N LYS A 574 -2.34 -10.22 33.07
CA LYS A 574 -3.52 -9.62 33.69
C LYS A 574 -4.85 -10.12 33.10
N ASN A 575 -4.83 -11.20 32.33
CA ASN A 575 -6.00 -11.74 31.61
C ASN A 575 -6.70 -10.75 30.66
N LEU A 576 -5.99 -9.73 30.18
CA LEU A 576 -6.47 -8.83 29.15
C LEU A 576 -5.98 -9.30 27.79
N ASN A 577 -6.75 -9.07 26.76
CA ASN A 577 -6.32 -9.33 25.40
C ASN A 577 -5.04 -8.54 25.09
N ALA A 578 -4.03 -9.23 24.56
CA ALA A 578 -2.76 -8.61 24.27
C ALA A 578 -2.89 -7.63 23.11
N LYS A 579 -2.59 -6.35 23.38
CA LYS A 579 -2.52 -5.30 22.35
C LYS A 579 -1.10 -5.06 21.86
N SER A 580 -0.13 -5.81 22.37
CA SER A 580 1.29 -5.58 22.12
C SER A 580 1.71 -6.03 20.72
N LYS A 581 2.54 -5.20 20.06
CA LYS A 581 3.21 -5.52 18.79
C LYS A 581 4.13 -6.75 18.89
N SER A 582 4.57 -7.16 20.08
CA SER A 582 5.40 -8.34 20.28
C SER A 582 4.71 -9.66 19.89
N PHE A 583 3.39 -9.71 19.90
CA PHE A 583 2.64 -10.82 19.33
C PHE A 583 2.67 -10.88 17.79
N LYS A 584 3.04 -9.78 17.14
CA LYS A 584 3.23 -9.73 15.67
C LYS A 584 4.50 -10.44 15.20
N LYS A 585 5.44 -10.71 16.09
CA LYS A 585 6.81 -11.13 15.75
C LYS A 585 6.90 -12.51 15.07
N TYR A 586 5.90 -13.35 15.24
CA TYR A 586 5.92 -14.74 14.76
C TYR A 586 4.95 -15.05 13.61
N LYS A 587 4.11 -14.10 13.18
CA LYS A 587 3.13 -14.37 12.12
C LYS A 587 3.04 -13.22 11.15
N SER A 588 3.56 -13.46 10.00
CA SER A 588 3.86 -12.50 8.94
C SER A 588 2.64 -11.84 8.33
N PHE A 589 1.46 -12.45 8.36
CA PHE A 589 0.33 -11.95 7.56
C PHE A 589 -0.80 -11.35 8.36
N HIS A 590 -1.08 -11.88 9.53
CA HIS A 590 -2.24 -11.46 10.29
C HIS A 590 -1.82 -11.05 11.70
N SER A 591 -2.20 -9.85 12.06
CA SER A 591 -2.04 -9.39 13.42
C SER A 591 -2.87 -10.28 14.36
N ASN A 592 -2.22 -11.04 15.23
CA ASN A 592 -2.90 -11.72 16.34
C ASN A 592 -3.38 -10.73 17.42
N THR A 593 -3.33 -9.44 17.14
CA THR A 593 -3.75 -8.40 18.07
C THR A 593 -5.25 -8.21 17.95
N PRO A 594 -6.02 -8.37 19.01
CA PRO A 594 -7.45 -8.14 18.98
C PRO A 594 -7.75 -6.68 18.67
N ILE A 595 -8.77 -6.44 17.86
CA ILE A 595 -9.28 -5.11 17.57
C ILE A 595 -10.19 -4.69 18.74
N ALA A 596 -9.96 -3.50 19.29
CA ALA A 596 -10.89 -2.93 20.24
C ALA A 596 -12.13 -2.41 19.46
N GLN A 597 -13.31 -2.77 19.92
CA GLN A 597 -14.55 -2.21 19.41
C GLN A 597 -14.62 -0.72 19.76
N GLY A 598 -14.95 0.12 18.78
CA GLY A 598 -15.13 1.55 18.99
C GLY A 598 -16.48 1.92 19.58
N SER A 599 -16.66 3.18 19.94
CA SER A 599 -17.93 3.69 20.42
C SER A 599 -19.03 3.59 19.37
N MET A 600 -18.70 3.88 18.10
CA MET A 600 -19.66 3.84 16.99
C MET A 600 -20.25 2.44 16.77
N GLU A 601 -19.42 1.40 16.78
CA GLU A 601 -19.86 0.01 16.66
C GLU A 601 -20.72 -0.43 17.86
N SER A 602 -20.42 0.08 19.08
CA SER A 602 -21.22 -0.17 20.26
C SER A 602 -22.58 0.54 20.19
N ASP A 603 -22.61 1.76 19.67
CA ASP A 603 -23.83 2.53 19.47
C ASP A 603 -24.73 1.86 18.42
N ASP A 604 -24.14 1.36 17.31
CA ASP A 604 -24.87 0.63 16.27
C ASP A 604 -25.50 -0.65 16.84
N LEU A 605 -24.74 -1.44 17.61
CA LEU A 605 -25.26 -2.63 18.27
C LEU A 605 -26.38 -2.30 19.28
N SER A 606 -26.27 -1.19 20.01
CA SER A 606 -27.31 -0.70 20.91
C SER A 606 -28.56 -0.29 20.15
N SER A 607 -28.40 0.41 19.03
CA SER A 607 -29.51 0.91 18.22
C SER A 607 -30.38 -0.19 17.63
N ILE A 608 -29.79 -1.36 17.35
CA ILE A 608 -30.49 -2.55 16.86
C ILE A 608 -30.90 -3.52 18.00
N GLY A 609 -30.78 -3.10 19.27
CA GLY A 609 -31.20 -3.87 20.43
C GLY A 609 -30.32 -5.07 20.76
N GLN A 610 -29.02 -5.00 20.46
CA GLN A 610 -28.05 -6.06 20.69
C GLN A 610 -27.20 -5.84 21.96
N GLU A 611 -27.79 -5.32 23.03
CA GLU A 611 -27.09 -5.07 24.30
C GLU A 611 -26.51 -6.36 24.92
N MET A 612 -27.11 -7.51 24.62
CA MET A 612 -26.59 -8.79 25.08
C MET A 612 -25.24 -9.11 24.41
N VAL A 613 -25.05 -8.74 23.12
CA VAL A 613 -23.78 -8.91 22.42
C VAL A 613 -22.71 -8.02 23.04
N ILE A 614 -23.04 -6.76 23.31
CA ILE A 614 -22.15 -5.80 23.97
C ILE A 614 -21.75 -6.32 25.35
N THR A 615 -22.74 -6.76 26.15
CA THR A 615 -22.51 -7.32 27.47
C THR A 615 -21.60 -8.57 27.40
N ASN A 616 -21.83 -9.45 26.44
CA ASN A 616 -21.00 -10.62 26.21
C ASN A 616 -19.56 -10.25 25.83
N LEU A 617 -19.37 -9.29 24.92
CA LEU A 617 -18.05 -8.78 24.55
C LEU A 617 -17.30 -8.16 25.75
N MET A 618 -17.99 -7.40 26.58
CA MET A 618 -17.38 -6.77 27.76
C MET A 618 -17.07 -7.76 28.88
N ILE A 619 -17.96 -8.72 29.15
CA ILE A 619 -17.88 -9.59 30.31
C ILE A 619 -17.15 -10.89 29.99
N ASN A 620 -17.53 -11.56 28.91
CA ASN A 620 -17.09 -12.93 28.64
C ASN A 620 -15.80 -13.00 27.80
N SER A 621 -15.54 -12.05 26.91
CA SER A 621 -14.38 -12.09 26.00
C SER A 621 -13.03 -12.05 26.74
N VAL A 622 -12.97 -11.44 27.90
CA VAL A 622 -11.73 -11.26 28.69
C VAL A 622 -11.69 -12.10 29.98
N SER A 623 -12.77 -12.77 30.31
CA SER A 623 -12.81 -13.62 31.49
C SER A 623 -12.23 -15.00 31.21
N PRO A 624 -11.56 -15.65 32.21
CA PRO A 624 -11.12 -17.03 32.09
C PRO A 624 -12.26 -18.01 31.79
N ILE A 625 -13.42 -17.74 32.34
CA ILE A 625 -14.64 -18.53 32.14
C ILE A 625 -15.15 -18.39 30.73
N GLY A 626 -15.22 -17.15 30.19
CA GLY A 626 -15.62 -16.92 28.81
C GLY A 626 -14.71 -17.62 27.80
N ARG A 627 -13.40 -17.65 28.05
CA ARG A 627 -12.44 -18.39 27.23
C ARG A 627 -12.64 -19.89 27.27
N ARG A 628 -12.89 -20.44 28.46
CA ARG A 628 -13.20 -21.86 28.63
C ARG A 628 -14.49 -22.21 27.90
N LEU A 629 -15.52 -21.38 28.04
CA LEU A 629 -16.81 -21.49 27.35
C LEU A 629 -16.64 -21.53 25.82
N MET A 630 -15.88 -20.58 25.29
CA MET A 630 -15.59 -20.54 23.84
C MET A 630 -14.79 -21.77 23.39
N LYS A 631 -13.79 -22.20 24.17
CA LYS A 631 -13.02 -23.39 23.85
C LYS A 631 -13.90 -24.64 23.82
N GLU A 632 -14.75 -24.83 24.84
CA GLU A 632 -15.66 -25.95 24.91
C GLU A 632 -16.72 -25.91 23.80
N ALA A 633 -17.20 -24.71 23.41
CA ALA A 633 -18.13 -24.54 22.30
C ALA A 633 -17.48 -24.84 20.92
N LEU A 634 -16.18 -24.59 20.77
CA LEU A 634 -15.46 -24.86 19.51
C LEU A 634 -15.03 -26.32 19.36
N VAL A 635 -14.73 -26.99 20.47
CA VAL A 635 -14.19 -28.37 20.48
C VAL A 635 -15.29 -29.40 20.74
N GLY A 636 -16.33 -29.04 21.49
CA GLY A 636 -17.42 -29.90 21.90
C GLY A 636 -18.75 -29.61 21.23
N ASP A 637 -19.81 -30.15 21.80
CA ASP A 637 -21.19 -29.81 21.40
C ASP A 637 -21.59 -28.47 22.02
N PRO A 638 -21.79 -27.39 21.25
CA PRO A 638 -22.17 -26.09 21.77
C PRO A 638 -23.53 -26.10 22.53
N PHE A 639 -24.34 -27.12 22.33
CA PHE A 639 -25.64 -27.27 22.98
C PHE A 639 -25.57 -28.10 24.29
N ALA A 640 -24.45 -28.79 24.53
CA ALA A 640 -24.22 -29.62 25.75
C ALA A 640 -23.35 -28.89 26.79
N LEU A 641 -23.12 -27.58 26.63
CA LEU A 641 -22.30 -26.82 27.57
C LEU A 641 -22.92 -26.71 28.95
N ASP A 642 -22.40 -27.46 29.92
CA ASP A 642 -22.74 -27.34 31.33
C ASP A 642 -21.62 -26.61 32.08
N ILE A 643 -21.63 -25.28 32.01
CA ILE A 643 -20.63 -24.44 32.66
C ILE A 643 -21.18 -23.93 33.98
N GLN A 644 -20.59 -24.41 35.06
CA GLN A 644 -20.82 -23.82 36.37
C GLN A 644 -20.08 -22.48 36.42
N LEU A 645 -20.84 -21.39 36.34
CA LEU A 645 -20.33 -20.04 36.58
C LEU A 645 -20.05 -19.91 38.08
N ASN A 646 -18.78 -20.07 38.47
CA ASN A 646 -18.38 -19.74 39.84
C ASN A 646 -18.49 -18.21 40.01
N ASP A 647 -19.11 -17.80 41.10
CA ASP A 647 -19.39 -16.40 41.44
C ASP A 647 -18.12 -15.53 41.60
N ASP A 648 -16.93 -16.12 41.66
CA ASP A 648 -15.66 -15.46 41.95
C ASP A 648 -14.85 -15.05 40.72
N ALA A 649 -15.40 -15.21 39.53
CA ALA A 649 -14.68 -14.78 38.32
C ALA A 649 -14.71 -13.25 38.18
N SER A 650 -13.64 -12.59 38.63
CA SER A 650 -13.47 -11.16 38.46
C SER A 650 -13.35 -10.79 36.98
N ASN A 651 -14.17 -9.86 36.55
CA ASN A 651 -14.01 -9.26 35.23
C ASN A 651 -13.10 -8.03 35.33
N ARG A 652 -11.87 -8.15 34.82
CA ARG A 652 -10.87 -7.10 34.92
C ARG A 652 -11.29 -5.79 34.30
N ASN A 653 -12.06 -5.83 33.21
CA ASN A 653 -12.55 -4.59 32.55
C ASN A 653 -13.55 -3.87 33.48
N VAL A 654 -14.44 -4.61 34.13
CA VAL A 654 -15.39 -4.05 35.07
C VAL A 654 -14.69 -3.50 36.33
N GLU A 655 -13.65 -4.18 36.82
CA GLU A 655 -12.84 -3.68 37.93
C GLU A 655 -12.14 -2.38 37.59
N ILE A 656 -11.52 -2.27 36.38
CA ILE A 656 -10.87 -1.05 35.89
C ILE A 656 -11.88 0.07 35.75
N LEU A 657 -13.05 -0.21 35.12
CA LEU A 657 -14.11 0.77 35.00
C LEU A 657 -14.59 1.28 36.37
N ASN A 658 -14.81 0.37 37.30
CA ASN A 658 -15.23 0.72 38.67
C ASN A 658 -14.13 1.53 39.38
N ALA A 659 -12.86 1.22 39.19
CA ALA A 659 -11.76 2.00 39.72
C ALA A 659 -11.77 3.44 39.20
N TYR A 660 -11.97 3.64 37.88
CA TYR A 660 -12.11 4.97 37.30
C TYR A 660 -13.33 5.73 37.80
N GLN A 661 -14.48 5.06 37.96
CA GLN A 661 -15.67 5.71 38.51
C GLN A 661 -15.49 6.07 40.01
N LYS A 662 -14.82 5.25 40.79
CA LYS A 662 -14.48 5.56 42.20
C LYS A 662 -13.65 6.82 42.33
N THR A 663 -12.74 7.13 41.37
CA THR A 663 -11.99 8.39 41.40
C THR A 663 -12.89 9.61 41.25
N LYS A 664 -14.09 9.45 40.68
CA LYS A 664 -15.14 10.47 40.55
C LYS A 664 -16.16 10.44 41.71
N GLY A 665 -15.93 9.63 42.74
CA GLY A 665 -16.83 9.45 43.85
C GLY A 665 -18.08 8.60 43.56
N VAL A 666 -18.08 7.86 42.43
CA VAL A 666 -19.19 6.99 42.03
C VAL A 666 -18.78 5.53 42.09
N ALA A 667 -19.62 4.69 42.68
CA ALA A 667 -19.42 3.24 42.66
C ALA A 667 -20.45 2.56 41.74
N LEU A 668 -19.95 1.73 40.82
CA LEU A 668 -20.83 0.89 40.01
C LEU A 668 -21.22 -0.35 40.80
N VAL A 669 -22.53 -0.54 41.02
CA VAL A 669 -23.08 -1.70 41.64
C VAL A 669 -23.81 -2.51 40.60
N PHE A 670 -23.29 -3.71 40.30
CA PHE A 670 -23.93 -4.63 39.38
C PHE A 670 -24.89 -5.54 40.14
N ASN A 671 -26.19 -5.42 39.86
CA ASN A 671 -27.19 -6.35 40.41
C ASN A 671 -26.98 -7.70 39.72
N LYS A 672 -26.54 -8.71 40.49
CA LYS A 672 -26.43 -10.08 40.00
C LYS A 672 -27.83 -10.62 39.70
N VAL A 673 -28.29 -10.45 38.47
CA VAL A 673 -29.50 -11.14 38.02
C VAL A 673 -29.12 -12.60 37.79
N ARG A 674 -29.44 -13.46 38.72
CA ARG A 674 -29.35 -14.93 38.57
C ARG A 674 -30.34 -15.37 37.48
N ARG A 675 -30.06 -15.16 36.21
CA ARG A 675 -30.77 -15.83 35.12
C ARG A 675 -30.23 -17.27 35.06
N LYS A 676 -31.09 -18.22 35.33
CA LYS A 676 -30.79 -19.65 35.08
C LYS A 676 -30.55 -19.82 33.57
N VAL A 677 -29.30 -19.87 33.15
CA VAL A 677 -28.87 -20.07 31.76
C VAL A 677 -29.49 -21.36 31.18
N LYS A 678 -29.78 -22.36 32.00
CA LYS A 678 -30.52 -23.59 31.61
C LYS A 678 -31.88 -23.33 30.93
N GLN A 679 -32.53 -22.18 31.12
CA GLN A 679 -33.83 -21.90 30.48
C GLN A 679 -33.69 -21.22 29.12
N LEU A 680 -32.60 -20.53 28.83
CA LEU A 680 -32.37 -19.90 27.55
C LEU A 680 -31.92 -20.91 26.47
N VAL A 681 -31.11 -21.90 26.84
CA VAL A 681 -30.62 -22.94 25.91
C VAL A 681 -31.73 -23.93 25.51
N ARG A 682 -32.74 -24.14 26.34
CA ARG A 682 -33.86 -25.03 26.01
C ARG A 682 -34.95 -24.41 25.11
N ARG A 683 -34.88 -23.11 24.82
CA ARG A 683 -35.88 -22.42 23.97
C ARG A 683 -35.38 -22.02 22.58
N THR A 684 -34.12 -22.26 22.28
CA THR A 684 -33.64 -22.11 20.89
C THR A 684 -34.09 -23.29 20.06
N VAL A 685 -34.78 -23.01 18.98
CA VAL A 685 -35.32 -23.88 17.95
C VAL A 685 -34.45 -25.15 17.77
N PRO A 686 -34.98 -26.36 17.80
CA PRO A 686 -34.22 -27.53 17.52
C PRO A 686 -33.67 -27.44 16.09
N VAL A 687 -32.37 -27.20 15.98
CA VAL A 687 -31.69 -27.34 14.70
C VAL A 687 -31.76 -28.81 14.31
N ALA A 688 -32.53 -29.11 13.30
CA ALA A 688 -32.69 -30.47 12.83
C ALA A 688 -31.31 -31.07 12.53
N HIS A 689 -31.06 -32.27 13.06
CA HIS A 689 -29.82 -33.00 12.86
C HIS A 689 -29.43 -32.98 11.37
N PRO A 690 -28.15 -32.81 10.98
CA PRO A 690 -27.73 -32.74 9.57
C PRO A 690 -28.29 -33.82 8.67
N LYS A 691 -28.52 -35.02 9.19
CA LYS A 691 -29.20 -36.12 8.49
C LYS A 691 -30.69 -35.89 8.22
N GLN A 692 -31.37 -35.03 8.97
CA GLN A 692 -32.76 -34.64 8.71
C GLN A 692 -32.89 -33.51 7.74
N LEU A 693 -31.91 -32.59 7.71
CA LEU A 693 -31.79 -31.55 6.67
C LEU A 693 -31.49 -32.18 5.29
N ALA A 694 -30.60 -33.16 5.23
CA ALA A 694 -30.29 -33.87 3.98
C ALA A 694 -31.48 -34.67 3.40
N ARG A 695 -32.41 -35.14 4.25
CA ARG A 695 -33.66 -35.78 3.79
C ARG A 695 -34.71 -34.78 3.32
N ARG A 696 -34.74 -33.56 3.85
CA ARG A 696 -35.73 -32.52 3.45
C ARG A 696 -35.36 -31.76 2.18
N VAL A 697 -34.08 -31.77 1.78
CA VAL A 697 -33.62 -31.13 0.52
C VAL A 697 -34.01 -31.94 -0.72
N GLN A 698 -34.51 -33.17 -0.56
CA GLN A 698 -35.04 -33.98 -1.66
C GLN A 698 -36.54 -33.75 -1.97
N ASP A 699 -37.20 -32.91 -1.19
CA ASP A 699 -38.62 -32.59 -1.40
C ASP A 699 -38.78 -31.34 -2.28
N SER A 700 -39.88 -31.33 -3.04
CA SER A 700 -40.18 -30.36 -4.13
C SER A 700 -40.14 -28.88 -3.68
N PRO A 701 -39.96 -27.93 -4.61
CA PRO A 701 -39.95 -26.47 -4.33
C PRO A 701 -41.18 -25.94 -3.59
N GLU A 702 -42.32 -26.65 -3.69
CA GLU A 702 -43.56 -26.29 -3.00
C GLU A 702 -43.51 -26.55 -1.49
N THR A 703 -42.78 -27.62 -1.07
CA THR A 703 -42.60 -27.97 0.33
C THR A 703 -41.67 -26.94 1.07
N ILE A 704 -40.67 -26.42 0.35
CA ILE A 704 -39.77 -25.39 0.87
C ILE A 704 -40.54 -24.08 1.09
N LYS A 705 -41.45 -23.72 0.21
CA LYS A 705 -42.27 -22.52 0.31
C LYS A 705 -43.25 -22.61 1.48
N ALA A 706 -43.89 -23.75 1.68
CA ALA A 706 -44.81 -23.99 2.79
C ALA A 706 -44.09 -23.94 4.15
N VAL A 707 -42.86 -24.46 4.25
CA VAL A 707 -42.05 -24.41 5.48
C VAL A 707 -41.56 -22.99 5.76
N ALA A 708 -41.19 -22.23 4.73
CA ALA A 708 -40.78 -20.83 4.88
C ALA A 708 -41.95 -19.95 5.33
N ASP A 709 -43.17 -20.17 4.84
CA ASP A 709 -44.36 -19.45 5.25
C ASP A 709 -44.84 -19.83 6.68
N ASP A 710 -44.61 -21.07 7.08
CA ASP A 710 -44.91 -21.52 8.45
C ASP A 710 -43.92 -20.92 9.48
N ILE A 711 -42.64 -20.84 9.13
CA ILE A 711 -41.63 -20.15 9.95
C ILE A 711 -41.93 -18.64 10.07
N ARG A 712 -42.39 -18.00 9.00
CA ARG A 712 -42.80 -16.59 9.02
C ARG A 712 -44.05 -16.36 9.89
N LYS A 713 -45.00 -17.27 9.87
CA LYS A 713 -46.20 -17.20 10.73
C LYS A 713 -45.89 -17.45 12.20
N GLN A 714 -44.98 -18.35 12.51
CA GLN A 714 -44.53 -18.59 13.90
C GLN A 714 -43.76 -17.40 14.47
N ASN A 715 -42.81 -16.84 13.72
CA ASN A 715 -42.06 -15.66 14.14
C ASN A 715 -42.99 -14.43 14.35
N ASN A 716 -43.97 -14.22 13.48
CA ASN A 716 -44.94 -13.12 13.67
C ASN A 716 -45.84 -13.32 14.91
N ARG A 717 -46.23 -14.54 15.27
CA ARG A 717 -46.98 -14.81 16.49
C ARG A 717 -46.14 -14.60 17.74
N GLU A 718 -44.90 -15.05 17.75
CA GLU A 718 -44.03 -14.87 18.91
C GLU A 718 -43.65 -13.40 19.14
N VAL A 719 -43.45 -12.62 18.09
CA VAL A 719 -43.22 -11.16 18.18
C VAL A 719 -44.47 -10.42 18.65
N GLN A 720 -45.67 -10.80 18.17
CA GLN A 720 -46.90 -10.22 18.65
C GLN A 720 -47.20 -10.57 20.13
N ASP A 721 -46.93 -11.80 20.57
CA ASP A 721 -47.06 -12.19 21.96
C ASP A 721 -46.05 -11.49 22.88
N LEU A 722 -44.86 -11.22 22.41
CA LEU A 722 -43.80 -10.47 23.14
C LEU A 722 -44.22 -8.99 23.31
N VAL A 723 -44.75 -8.38 22.26
CA VAL A 723 -45.24 -6.98 22.26
C VAL A 723 -46.45 -6.85 23.16
N MET A 724 -47.39 -7.80 23.11
CA MET A 724 -48.61 -7.76 23.95
C MET A 724 -48.26 -8.00 25.44
N ARG A 725 -47.26 -8.85 25.78
CA ARG A 725 -46.82 -9.05 27.17
C ARG A 725 -46.12 -7.83 27.74
N ASN A 726 -45.35 -7.08 26.93
CA ASN A 726 -44.71 -5.83 27.37
C ASN A 726 -45.72 -4.68 27.51
N LEU A 727 -46.73 -4.60 26.66
CA LEU A 727 -47.81 -3.59 26.77
C LEU A 727 -48.77 -3.82 27.95
N VAL A 728 -48.90 -5.09 28.43
CA VAL A 728 -49.76 -5.41 29.58
C VAL A 728 -48.99 -5.23 30.90
N SER A 729 -47.67 -5.28 30.93
CA SER A 729 -46.87 -5.04 32.14
C SER A 729 -46.81 -3.56 32.54
N ASP A 730 -46.96 -2.63 31.57
CA ASP A 730 -46.94 -1.18 31.86
C ASP A 730 -48.27 -0.60 32.31
N LYS A 731 -49.34 -1.41 32.34
CA LYS A 731 -50.66 -1.00 32.88
C LYS A 731 -50.92 -1.42 34.33
N LYS A 732 -49.91 -1.94 35.02
CA LYS A 732 -49.96 -2.30 36.47
C LYS A 732 -48.79 -1.66 37.25
N LYS A 733 -48.56 -0.39 37.03
CA LYS A 733 -47.89 0.52 37.95
C LYS A 733 -48.62 1.83 38.00
#